data_678e8c813e6b5458457f2ac70ed3abb0
#
_entry.id   678e8c813e6b5458457f2ac70ed3abb0
#
_cell.length_a   1.000
_cell.length_b   1.000
_cell.length_c   1.000
_cell.angle_alpha   90.00
_cell.angle_beta   90.00
_cell.angle_gamma   90.00
#
_symmetry.space_group_name_H-M   'P 1'
#
loop_
_entity.id
_entity.type
_entity.pdbx_description
1 polymer ?
#
loop_
_entity_poly.entity_id
_entity_poly.type
_entity_poly.pdbx_seq_one_letter_code
_entity_poly.pdbx_strand_id
1 'polypeptide(L)'
;MNKSTLISLALLSALSASAQRTTQNLRQWQFSRDSINYKSVTIPHDWAINGPFDKKWDLQNVAIVQNGETEKTEKSGRSGALPWIGRGYYKTTIDIKRLPKTAVLEFDGAMADPHVYINGKLAGHWAYGYNAFRVDAAPYLKKGKNEISVSLNNREESSRWYPGGGLYRPVQLVTTADRASINPWGSYFRTEQIADGKAEVSVCTNINNAEKNLVVENLLVDNEGKTVAQTKTTSDVEKRLTVENAQLWSPETPYLYKLVTRLYRNNRLIDQTQQKVGIRTVRVAQYDGFQLNGKQRKIKGVCLHHDLGPLGAAVNKAALIRQIRTMKDMGCDAIRTAHNMPSTWQMEICDSMGMMVMAESFDMWIYPKCKNGYALNFKEWADRDIENLVRNHRNHPSIVMWSIGNEIPEQWSEEGRQISEHLQALCHKYDPTRPVTQGMDQAEAALASGFAQVMDVPGFNYRVHKYDNNIRQLPKGFLLGSETASTVSSRGVYKFPVEPSDSKTYADGQCSSYDVEYCPWSNLPDDDWCMQDDRDYVIGEFVWTGYDYLGEPSPYDEYWPSRSSYFGICDLAGLPKDRFWLYRSHWRKDVNTLHVLPHWTFPGREGEVTPVYCYTNAPSAELFVNGKSQGRIVKNPGTRLDRYRLRWNNVKYEPGELKVVAYNYDGSVMGEQTVRTAGEPARIVLEADRSSIAAKGEDLAFVKVSVVDKDGTPCPTATNKMKFEVTGTAKFRAACNGDATSLVAFNSTEMPLFSGELVVVVEGTKQGKATLSVSADGLPKETLSINIK
;
A
#
# COMPACT_ATOMS: atom_id res chain seq x y z
N MET A 1 -44.61 30.03 0.00
CA MET A 1 -43.19 29.86 -0.31
C MET A 1 -42.76 30.92 -1.34
N ASN A 2 -41.98 31.88 -0.89
CA ASN A 2 -41.69 33.09 -1.63
C ASN A 2 -40.71 32.86 -2.80
N LYS A 3 -41.09 33.37 -3.97
CA LYS A 3 -40.28 33.37 -5.22
C LYS A 3 -38.91 34.09 -5.10
N SER A 4 -38.65 34.79 -4.00
CA SER A 4 -37.41 35.56 -3.76
C SER A 4 -36.20 34.67 -3.33
N THR A 5 -36.43 33.45 -2.82
CA THR A 5 -35.35 32.60 -2.33
C THR A 5 -34.69 31.76 -3.45
N LEU A 6 -35.40 31.55 -4.57
CA LEU A 6 -34.86 30.82 -5.72
C LEU A 6 -33.95 31.66 -6.64
N ILE A 7 -34.09 33.01 -6.60
CA ILE A 7 -33.26 33.92 -7.42
C ILE A 7 -31.88 34.10 -6.83
N SER A 8 -31.72 34.00 -5.52
CA SER A 8 -30.42 34.15 -4.85
C SER A 8 -29.48 32.95 -5.06
N LEU A 9 -30.01 31.72 -5.25
CA LEU A 9 -29.18 30.53 -5.56
C LEU A 9 -28.75 30.49 -7.04
N ALA A 10 -29.57 31.04 -7.94
CA ALA A 10 -29.25 31.04 -9.39
C ALA A 10 -28.22 32.17 -9.76
N LEU A 11 -28.15 33.23 -8.99
CA LEU A 11 -27.15 34.29 -9.22
C LEU A 11 -25.74 33.93 -8.70
N LEU A 12 -25.62 33.05 -7.70
CA LEU A 12 -24.30 32.58 -7.26
C LEU A 12 -23.63 31.59 -8.25
N SER A 13 -24.39 30.92 -9.09
CA SER A 13 -23.85 29.99 -10.10
C SER A 13 -23.44 30.65 -11.43
N ALA A 14 -23.93 31.89 -11.72
CA ALA A 14 -23.68 32.56 -12.99
C ALA A 14 -22.45 33.51 -12.98
N LEU A 15 -21.91 33.88 -11.81
CA LEU A 15 -20.75 34.76 -11.67
C LEU A 15 -19.38 34.03 -11.63
N SER A 16 -19.37 32.70 -11.71
CA SER A 16 -18.14 31.88 -11.56
C SER A 16 -17.47 31.47 -12.90
N ALA A 17 -17.98 31.83 -14.04
CA ALA A 17 -17.55 31.23 -15.31
C ALA A 17 -16.34 31.92 -16.02
N SER A 18 -15.68 32.93 -15.47
CA SER A 18 -14.69 33.65 -16.26
C SER A 18 -13.25 33.76 -15.76
N ALA A 19 -12.88 33.16 -14.60
CA ALA A 19 -11.50 33.27 -14.11
C ALA A 19 -11.10 32.21 -13.11
N GLN A 20 -11.30 30.93 -13.42
CA GLN A 20 -10.99 29.86 -12.48
C GLN A 20 -9.90 28.95 -13.01
N ARG A 21 -9.16 28.35 -12.04
CA ARG A 21 -8.30 27.18 -12.28
C ARG A 21 -9.12 26.10 -12.98
N THR A 22 -8.55 25.52 -14.03
CA THR A 22 -9.10 24.36 -14.72
C THR A 22 -8.15 23.21 -14.58
N THR A 23 -8.66 22.06 -14.16
CA THR A 23 -7.90 20.80 -14.09
C THR A 23 -8.49 19.83 -15.11
N GLN A 24 -7.67 19.40 -16.05
CA GLN A 24 -8.00 18.40 -17.06
C GLN A 24 -7.22 17.11 -16.81
N ASN A 25 -7.92 16.02 -16.51
CA ASN A 25 -7.32 14.69 -16.40
C ASN A 25 -7.00 14.16 -17.81
N LEU A 26 -5.73 13.89 -18.07
CA LEU A 26 -5.26 13.35 -19.35
C LEU A 26 -5.23 11.83 -19.30
N ARG A 27 -6.39 11.19 -19.53
CA ARG A 27 -6.52 9.73 -19.39
C ARG A 27 -6.24 8.94 -20.66
N GLN A 28 -6.47 9.53 -21.84
CA GLN A 28 -6.33 8.85 -23.12
C GLN A 28 -4.99 9.17 -23.74
N TRP A 29 -4.20 8.14 -23.97
CA TRP A 29 -2.86 8.23 -24.55
C TRP A 29 -2.67 7.19 -25.65
N GLN A 30 -1.64 7.39 -26.44
CA GLN A 30 -1.07 6.37 -27.30
C GLN A 30 0.26 5.92 -26.72
N PHE A 31 0.50 4.63 -26.70
CA PHE A 31 1.71 4.01 -26.17
C PHE A 31 2.42 3.16 -27.20
N SER A 32 3.75 3.21 -27.20
CA SER A 32 4.62 2.40 -28.06
C SER A 32 5.90 1.99 -27.29
N ARG A 33 6.46 0.82 -27.65
CA ARG A 33 7.77 0.36 -27.17
C ARG A 33 8.91 0.72 -28.14
N ASP A 34 8.58 1.00 -29.38
CA ASP A 34 9.53 1.26 -30.49
C ASP A 34 9.43 2.69 -31.07
N SER A 35 8.59 3.54 -30.50
CA SER A 35 8.26 4.91 -30.98
C SER A 35 7.58 4.98 -32.36
N ILE A 36 7.20 3.86 -32.93
CA ILE A 36 6.59 3.74 -34.27
C ILE A 36 5.19 3.18 -34.18
N ASN A 37 5.04 2.01 -33.54
CA ASN A 37 3.79 1.26 -33.46
C ASN A 37 2.98 1.66 -32.22
N TYR A 38 2.15 2.67 -32.34
CA TYR A 38 1.34 3.18 -31.23
C TYR A 38 0.00 2.46 -31.08
N LYS A 39 -0.37 2.15 -29.84
CA LYS A 39 -1.67 1.61 -29.46
C LYS A 39 -2.36 2.55 -28.47
N SER A 40 -3.69 2.67 -28.55
CA SER A 40 -4.46 3.45 -27.57
C SER A 40 -4.45 2.79 -26.20
N VAL A 41 -4.15 3.57 -25.17
CA VAL A 41 -4.16 3.14 -23.77
C VAL A 41 -4.86 4.17 -22.89
N THR A 42 -5.40 3.69 -21.77
CA THR A 42 -5.92 4.55 -20.71
C THR A 42 -4.96 4.52 -19.53
N ILE A 43 -4.57 5.68 -19.03
CA ILE A 43 -3.73 5.76 -17.83
C ILE A 43 -4.61 5.90 -16.57
N PRO A 44 -4.13 5.38 -15.42
CA PRO A 44 -2.86 4.71 -15.15
C PRO A 44 -2.63 3.44 -15.98
N HIS A 45 -1.40 3.27 -16.50
CA HIS A 45 -1.03 2.18 -17.39
C HIS A 45 0.35 1.64 -17.04
N ASP A 46 0.43 0.31 -16.89
CA ASP A 46 1.65 -0.46 -16.71
C ASP A 46 1.82 -1.37 -17.94
N TRP A 47 2.86 -1.15 -18.74
CA TRP A 47 3.04 -1.90 -19.98
C TRP A 47 3.47 -3.34 -19.80
N ALA A 48 4.01 -3.68 -18.62
CA ALA A 48 4.61 -4.98 -18.37
C ALA A 48 3.66 -6.00 -17.77
N ILE A 49 2.60 -5.56 -17.07
CA ILE A 49 1.75 -6.43 -16.24
C ILE A 49 1.04 -7.56 -17.02
N ASN A 50 0.86 -7.36 -18.30
CA ASN A 50 0.22 -8.38 -19.14
C ASN A 50 1.17 -9.48 -19.62
N GLY A 51 2.39 -9.51 -19.10
CA GLY A 51 3.38 -10.56 -19.36
C GLY A 51 4.02 -10.54 -20.73
N PRO A 52 4.64 -11.65 -21.15
CA PRO A 52 4.76 -12.93 -20.43
C PRO A 52 5.77 -12.88 -19.28
N PHE A 53 5.60 -13.74 -18.28
CA PHE A 53 6.64 -14.03 -17.31
C PHE A 53 7.77 -14.81 -17.97
N ASP A 54 9.01 -14.32 -17.84
CA ASP A 54 10.18 -14.94 -18.45
C ASP A 54 11.42 -14.63 -17.60
N LYS A 55 12.19 -15.66 -17.28
CA LYS A 55 13.43 -15.58 -16.49
C LYS A 55 14.40 -14.53 -17.05
N LYS A 56 14.45 -14.33 -18.37
CA LYS A 56 15.32 -13.34 -19.02
C LYS A 56 15.10 -11.89 -18.58
N TRP A 57 13.92 -11.54 -18.06
CA TRP A 57 13.62 -10.19 -17.57
C TRP A 57 14.09 -9.94 -16.15
N ASP A 58 14.64 -10.97 -15.48
CA ASP A 58 14.81 -10.97 -14.05
C ASP A 58 16.11 -11.60 -13.54
N LEU A 59 17.04 -11.87 -14.42
CA LEU A 59 18.37 -12.28 -14.05
C LEU A 59 19.15 -11.09 -13.51
N GLN A 60 19.35 -11.06 -12.18
CA GLN A 60 20.22 -10.10 -11.54
C GLN A 60 21.54 -10.77 -11.19
N ASN A 61 22.63 -10.26 -11.76
CA ASN A 61 23.97 -10.53 -11.26
C ASN A 61 24.20 -9.65 -10.03
N VAL A 62 24.24 -10.27 -8.86
CA VAL A 62 24.36 -9.53 -7.59
C VAL A 62 25.81 -9.52 -7.13
N ALA A 63 26.71 -8.91 -7.88
CA ALA A 63 27.96 -8.38 -7.30
C ALA A 63 27.99 -6.90 -7.63
N ILE A 64 27.80 -6.07 -6.64
CA ILE A 64 27.86 -4.62 -6.79
C ILE A 64 29.29 -4.20 -6.47
N VAL A 65 30.13 -4.08 -7.51
CA VAL A 65 31.55 -3.73 -7.39
C VAL A 65 31.77 -2.43 -6.62
N GLN A 66 30.80 -1.48 -6.73
CA GLN A 66 30.82 -0.22 -5.99
C GLN A 66 30.73 -0.43 -4.46
N ASN A 67 30.18 -1.57 -4.02
CA ASN A 67 30.13 -1.97 -2.60
C ASN A 67 31.30 -2.88 -2.21
N GLY A 68 32.23 -3.13 -3.10
CA GLY A 68 33.38 -4.01 -2.85
C GLY A 68 33.05 -5.52 -2.97
N GLU A 69 31.88 -5.88 -3.49
CA GLU A 69 31.46 -7.27 -3.66
C GLU A 69 32.26 -7.92 -4.82
N THR A 70 32.76 -9.12 -4.61
CA THR A 70 33.61 -9.84 -5.56
C THR A 70 32.94 -11.08 -6.15
N GLU A 71 31.94 -11.64 -5.46
CA GLU A 71 31.23 -12.83 -5.88
C GLU A 71 29.91 -12.46 -6.54
N LYS A 72 29.63 -13.04 -7.71
CA LYS A 72 28.39 -12.90 -8.43
C LYS A 72 27.45 -14.03 -8.07
N THR A 73 26.25 -13.71 -7.58
CA THR A 73 25.15 -14.66 -7.47
C THR A 73 24.07 -14.30 -8.47
N GLU A 74 23.59 -15.29 -9.21
CA GLU A 74 22.44 -15.14 -10.09
C GLU A 74 21.16 -15.30 -9.23
N LYS A 75 20.31 -14.30 -9.27
CA LYS A 75 18.99 -14.31 -8.59
C LYS A 75 17.91 -14.29 -9.65
N SER A 76 16.89 -15.14 -9.54
CA SER A 76 15.73 -15.17 -10.44
C SER A 76 14.45 -14.81 -9.71
N GLY A 77 13.49 -14.20 -10.42
CA GLY A 77 12.21 -13.77 -9.87
C GLY A 77 12.26 -12.47 -9.06
N ARG A 78 13.45 -11.88 -8.86
CA ARG A 78 13.67 -10.81 -7.88
C ARG A 78 12.93 -9.50 -8.20
N SER A 79 12.73 -9.17 -9.47
CA SER A 79 11.94 -8.02 -9.90
C SER A 79 10.66 -8.39 -10.67
N GLY A 80 10.13 -9.59 -10.43
CA GLY A 80 8.81 -10.03 -10.88
C GLY A 80 8.76 -10.69 -12.25
N ALA A 81 9.88 -10.88 -12.92
CA ALA A 81 10.03 -11.61 -14.19
C ALA A 81 9.10 -11.16 -15.35
N LEU A 82 8.68 -9.89 -15.35
CA LEU A 82 7.83 -9.26 -16.36
C LEU A 82 8.65 -8.29 -17.26
N PRO A 83 8.21 -8.00 -18.52
CA PRO A 83 8.99 -7.23 -19.48
C PRO A 83 8.97 -5.70 -19.18
N TRP A 84 9.34 -5.31 -17.97
CA TRP A 84 9.36 -3.91 -17.53
C TRP A 84 10.59 -3.14 -18.03
N ILE A 85 11.69 -3.82 -18.37
CA ILE A 85 12.96 -3.24 -18.81
C ILE A 85 12.85 -2.64 -20.20
N GLY A 86 13.51 -1.49 -20.39
CA GLY A 86 13.63 -0.82 -21.67
C GLY A 86 12.82 0.46 -21.78
N ARG A 87 12.66 0.95 -23.03
CA ARG A 87 12.01 2.23 -23.30
C ARG A 87 10.51 2.10 -23.52
N GLY A 88 9.77 3.14 -23.14
CA GLY A 88 8.37 3.33 -23.43
C GLY A 88 8.08 4.76 -23.87
N TYR A 89 7.18 4.93 -24.83
CA TYR A 89 6.84 6.21 -25.44
C TYR A 89 5.34 6.42 -25.35
N TYR A 90 4.94 7.56 -24.78
CA TYR A 90 3.55 7.98 -24.67
C TYR A 90 3.32 9.27 -25.44
N LYS A 91 2.16 9.44 -26.06
CA LYS A 91 1.75 10.72 -26.64
C LYS A 91 0.24 10.93 -26.51
N THR A 92 -0.14 12.18 -26.32
CA THR A 92 -1.56 12.61 -26.33
C THR A 92 -1.66 14.00 -26.97
N THR A 93 -2.87 14.36 -27.38
CA THR A 93 -3.17 15.68 -27.94
C THR A 93 -4.18 16.39 -27.08
N ILE A 94 -3.92 17.65 -26.79
CA ILE A 94 -4.84 18.57 -26.11
C ILE A 94 -5.19 19.73 -27.04
N ASP A 95 -6.41 20.27 -26.89
CA ASP A 95 -6.86 21.46 -27.66
C ASP A 95 -6.97 22.69 -26.76
N ILE A 96 -6.14 23.67 -27.00
CA ILE A 96 -6.08 24.95 -26.25
C ILE A 96 -6.86 26.02 -27.00
N LYS A 97 -8.10 26.28 -26.63
CA LYS A 97 -8.96 27.30 -27.25
C LYS A 97 -8.45 28.71 -26.99
N ARG A 98 -7.99 28.97 -25.75
CA ARG A 98 -7.41 30.26 -25.30
C ARG A 98 -6.17 29.99 -24.52
N LEU A 99 -5.06 30.65 -24.83
CA LEU A 99 -3.79 30.46 -24.11
C LEU A 99 -3.98 30.86 -22.64
N PRO A 100 -3.69 29.94 -21.71
CA PRO A 100 -3.72 30.24 -20.28
C PRO A 100 -2.54 31.14 -19.90
N LYS A 101 -2.61 31.79 -18.75
CA LYS A 101 -1.49 32.57 -18.23
C LYS A 101 -0.50 31.72 -17.45
N THR A 102 -0.98 30.59 -16.81
CA THR A 102 -0.16 29.53 -16.27
C THR A 102 -0.70 28.21 -16.75
N ALA A 103 0.20 27.24 -16.96
CA ALA A 103 -0.16 25.87 -17.30
C ALA A 103 0.88 24.94 -16.70
N VAL A 104 0.45 23.98 -15.91
CA VAL A 104 1.31 23.00 -15.26
C VAL A 104 0.81 21.60 -15.61
N LEU A 105 1.68 20.77 -16.18
CA LEU A 105 1.47 19.32 -16.26
C LEU A 105 1.93 18.72 -14.94
N GLU A 106 1.02 18.05 -14.26
CA GLU A 106 1.28 17.33 -13.02
C GLU A 106 1.26 15.84 -13.27
N PHE A 107 2.34 15.16 -12.90
CA PHE A 107 2.49 13.71 -12.93
C PHE A 107 2.56 13.21 -11.48
N ASP A 108 1.68 12.30 -11.08
CA ASP A 108 1.73 11.69 -9.74
C ASP A 108 2.86 10.63 -9.62
N GLY A 109 3.50 10.30 -10.74
CA GLY A 109 4.64 9.42 -10.93
C GLY A 109 4.69 8.84 -12.34
N ALA A 110 5.90 8.50 -12.81
CA ALA A 110 6.12 7.91 -14.14
C ALA A 110 7.38 7.02 -14.14
N MET A 111 7.26 5.74 -14.44
CA MET A 111 8.30 4.74 -14.27
C MET A 111 8.98 4.39 -15.59
N ALA A 112 10.22 4.77 -15.72
CA ALA A 112 11.10 5.64 -14.93
C ALA A 112 11.80 6.65 -15.84
N ASP A 113 12.51 7.60 -15.23
CA ASP A 113 13.34 8.59 -15.95
C ASP A 113 12.53 9.35 -17.03
N PRO A 114 11.35 9.94 -16.68
CA PRO A 114 10.48 10.60 -17.63
C PRO A 114 11.11 11.86 -18.21
N HIS A 115 11.13 11.96 -19.53
CA HIS A 115 11.40 13.17 -20.28
C HIS A 115 10.12 13.61 -20.99
N VAL A 116 9.62 14.80 -20.66
CA VAL A 116 8.36 15.35 -21.15
C VAL A 116 8.61 16.38 -22.24
N TYR A 117 7.96 16.19 -23.39
CA TYR A 117 8.04 17.10 -24.54
C TYR A 117 6.67 17.69 -24.83
N ILE A 118 6.64 18.95 -25.22
CA ILE A 118 5.44 19.64 -25.68
C ILE A 118 5.74 20.25 -27.06
N ASN A 119 4.96 19.86 -28.06
CA ASN A 119 5.18 20.25 -29.46
C ASN A 119 6.62 20.01 -29.94
N GLY A 120 7.20 18.86 -29.54
CA GLY A 120 8.55 18.43 -29.91
C GLY A 120 9.70 19.09 -29.11
N LYS A 121 9.41 20.00 -28.17
CA LYS A 121 10.43 20.66 -27.34
C LYS A 121 10.45 20.01 -25.95
N LEU A 122 11.65 19.71 -25.43
CA LEU A 122 11.82 19.23 -24.05
C LEU A 122 11.32 20.30 -23.08
N ALA A 123 10.31 19.96 -22.29
CA ALA A 123 9.67 20.85 -21.33
C ALA A 123 10.03 20.49 -19.89
N GLY A 124 10.36 19.24 -19.59
CA GLY A 124 10.72 18.83 -18.24
C GLY A 124 11.26 17.39 -18.15
N HIS A 125 11.88 17.10 -17.01
CA HIS A 125 12.48 15.81 -16.67
C HIS A 125 12.43 15.60 -15.17
N TRP A 126 12.33 14.32 -14.73
CA TRP A 126 12.49 13.90 -13.34
C TRP A 126 13.18 12.54 -13.27
N ALA A 127 14.19 12.37 -12.40
CA ALA A 127 14.99 11.15 -12.42
C ALA A 127 14.30 9.96 -11.75
N TYR A 128 13.61 10.18 -10.60
CA TYR A 128 13.05 9.09 -9.79
C TYR A 128 11.60 8.80 -10.16
N GLY A 129 11.34 7.61 -10.65
CA GLY A 129 10.03 7.22 -11.20
C GLY A 129 8.88 7.16 -10.18
N TYR A 130 9.17 7.08 -8.90
CA TYR A 130 8.16 7.03 -7.84
C TYR A 130 7.67 8.40 -7.38
N ASN A 131 8.43 9.46 -7.66
CA ASN A 131 8.06 10.79 -7.21
C ASN A 131 7.04 11.45 -8.14
N ALA A 132 6.10 12.19 -7.54
CA ALA A 132 5.30 13.14 -8.29
C ALA A 132 6.18 14.28 -8.80
N PHE A 133 5.88 14.83 -9.97
CA PHE A 133 6.63 15.97 -10.50
C PHE A 133 5.76 16.86 -11.37
N ARG A 134 6.25 18.06 -11.62
CA ARG A 134 5.52 19.10 -12.34
C ARG A 134 6.37 19.72 -13.43
N VAL A 135 5.71 20.03 -14.56
CA VAL A 135 6.34 20.64 -15.72
C VAL A 135 5.58 21.93 -16.06
N ASP A 136 6.28 23.08 -16.13
CA ASP A 136 5.69 24.31 -16.64
C ASP A 136 5.44 24.17 -18.14
N ALA A 137 4.17 24.03 -18.50
CA ALA A 137 3.75 23.85 -19.90
C ALA A 137 3.49 25.18 -20.63
N ALA A 138 3.25 26.29 -19.91
CA ALA A 138 2.81 27.54 -20.50
C ALA A 138 3.71 28.07 -21.62
N PRO A 139 5.07 28.02 -21.53
CA PRO A 139 5.96 28.50 -22.58
C PRO A 139 5.91 27.72 -23.90
N TYR A 140 5.40 26.47 -23.83
CA TYR A 140 5.41 25.54 -24.96
C TYR A 140 4.07 25.39 -25.66
N LEU A 141 2.97 25.88 -25.02
CA LEU A 141 1.61 25.78 -25.57
C LEU A 141 1.34 26.80 -26.67
N LYS A 142 0.56 26.38 -27.66
CA LYS A 142 0.00 27.24 -28.73
C LYS A 142 -1.52 27.12 -28.79
N LYS A 143 -2.21 28.06 -29.38
CA LYS A 143 -3.66 27.99 -29.65
C LYS A 143 -3.93 26.83 -30.63
N GLY A 144 -4.98 26.05 -30.35
CA GLY A 144 -5.33 24.86 -31.11
C GLY A 144 -4.67 23.60 -30.56
N LYS A 145 -4.41 22.63 -31.43
CA LYS A 145 -3.87 21.34 -31.06
C LYS A 145 -2.41 21.41 -30.60
N ASN A 146 -2.13 20.79 -29.47
CA ASN A 146 -0.79 20.62 -28.88
C ASN A 146 -0.54 19.13 -28.62
N GLU A 147 0.61 18.64 -29.03
CA GLU A 147 1.05 17.30 -28.69
C GLU A 147 1.87 17.34 -27.40
N ILE A 148 1.55 16.44 -26.48
CA ILE A 148 2.35 16.14 -25.29
C ILE A 148 2.89 14.73 -25.49
N SER A 149 4.21 14.57 -25.42
CA SER A 149 4.85 13.25 -25.47
C SER A 149 5.78 13.04 -24.28
N VAL A 150 5.89 11.78 -23.84
CA VAL A 150 6.71 11.36 -22.71
C VAL A 150 7.52 10.14 -23.12
N SER A 151 8.84 10.20 -22.96
CA SER A 151 9.70 9.03 -23.07
C SER A 151 10.12 8.59 -21.69
N LEU A 152 10.10 7.28 -21.46
CA LEU A 152 10.48 6.60 -20.23
C LEU A 152 11.62 5.63 -20.52
N ASN A 153 12.48 5.37 -19.55
CA ASN A 153 13.59 4.45 -19.67
C ASN A 153 13.82 3.64 -18.39
N ASN A 154 13.32 2.40 -18.37
CA ASN A 154 13.62 1.46 -17.29
C ASN A 154 14.92 0.72 -17.61
N ARG A 155 15.90 0.86 -16.73
CA ARG A 155 17.18 0.16 -16.88
C ARG A 155 17.10 -1.24 -16.27
N GLU A 156 17.79 -2.20 -16.84
CA GLU A 156 18.03 -3.48 -16.17
C GLU A 156 18.83 -3.29 -14.88
N GLU A 157 18.73 -4.22 -13.94
CA GLU A 157 19.40 -4.16 -12.63
C GLU A 157 19.16 -2.83 -11.87
N SER A 158 17.95 -2.28 -11.97
CA SER A 158 17.58 -1.00 -11.32
C SER A 158 16.61 -1.13 -10.16
N SER A 159 16.08 -2.32 -9.90
CA SER A 159 15.10 -2.57 -8.84
C SER A 159 15.27 -3.93 -8.19
N ARG A 160 14.92 -4.05 -6.90
CA ARG A 160 14.91 -5.31 -6.14
C ARG A 160 13.52 -5.95 -6.06
N TRP A 161 12.50 -5.25 -6.53
CA TRP A 161 11.10 -5.70 -6.65
C TRP A 161 10.56 -5.27 -8.02
N TYR A 162 9.36 -5.71 -8.36
CA TYR A 162 8.70 -5.29 -9.59
C TYR A 162 8.40 -3.77 -9.56
N PRO A 163 9.05 -2.97 -10.41
CA PRO A 163 8.82 -1.51 -10.42
C PRO A 163 7.62 -1.13 -11.30
N GLY A 164 7.19 -2.01 -12.21
CA GLY A 164 6.31 -1.68 -13.31
C GLY A 164 6.98 -0.83 -14.39
N GLY A 165 6.19 -0.35 -15.32
CA GLY A 165 6.67 0.54 -16.39
C GLY A 165 5.54 1.35 -16.99
N GLY A 166 5.71 2.67 -17.09
CA GLY A 166 4.74 3.52 -17.79
C GLY A 166 4.28 4.74 -17.01
N LEU A 167 3.23 5.38 -17.55
CA LEU A 167 2.44 6.38 -16.85
C LEU A 167 1.48 5.63 -15.89
N TYR A 168 2.05 5.08 -14.83
CA TYR A 168 1.37 4.17 -13.91
C TYR A 168 0.55 4.87 -12.81
N ARG A 169 0.65 6.22 -12.78
CA ARG A 169 -0.12 7.11 -11.90
C ARG A 169 -0.81 8.21 -12.73
N PRO A 170 -1.77 8.96 -12.17
CA PRO A 170 -2.49 10.00 -12.89
C PRO A 170 -1.60 11.09 -13.48
N VAL A 171 -2.04 11.64 -14.62
CA VAL A 171 -1.48 12.85 -15.24
C VAL A 171 -2.60 13.86 -15.47
N GLN A 172 -2.35 15.12 -15.11
CA GLN A 172 -3.32 16.20 -15.31
C GLN A 172 -2.66 17.49 -15.79
N LEU A 173 -3.44 18.28 -16.53
CA LEU A 173 -3.09 19.65 -16.92
C LEU A 173 -3.88 20.63 -16.06
N VAL A 174 -3.17 21.47 -15.31
CA VAL A 174 -3.75 22.54 -14.50
C VAL A 174 -3.45 23.88 -15.15
N THR A 175 -4.48 24.69 -15.43
CA THR A 175 -4.33 25.99 -16.07
C THR A 175 -5.04 27.09 -15.30
N THR A 176 -4.51 28.34 -15.37
CA THR A 176 -5.17 29.52 -14.84
C THR A 176 -5.24 30.66 -15.86
N ALA A 177 -6.25 31.52 -15.74
CA ALA A 177 -6.42 32.68 -16.60
C ALA A 177 -5.67 33.90 -16.11
N ASP A 178 -5.15 33.90 -14.88
CA ASP A 178 -4.31 34.94 -14.28
C ASP A 178 -2.87 34.44 -14.13
N ARG A 179 -1.89 35.38 -14.13
CA ARG A 179 -0.49 35.05 -13.86
C ARG A 179 -0.27 34.65 -12.39
N ALA A 180 -0.97 35.35 -11.48
CA ALA A 180 -0.94 34.99 -10.08
C ALA A 180 -1.84 33.76 -9.87
N SER A 181 -1.31 32.77 -9.20
CA SER A 181 -2.03 31.53 -8.91
C SER A 181 -1.58 30.91 -7.60
N ILE A 182 -2.45 30.14 -6.96
CA ILE A 182 -2.11 29.36 -5.79
C ILE A 182 -1.06 28.33 -6.23
N ASN A 183 0.04 28.24 -5.46
CA ASN A 183 1.15 27.32 -5.76
C ASN A 183 0.62 25.86 -5.88
N PRO A 184 1.16 25.03 -6.76
CA PRO A 184 0.75 23.63 -6.92
C PRO A 184 0.73 22.79 -5.62
N TRP A 185 1.62 23.06 -4.67
CA TRP A 185 1.58 22.42 -3.36
C TRP A 185 0.48 22.95 -2.41
N GLY A 186 -0.32 23.92 -2.89
CA GLY A 186 -1.48 24.46 -2.19
C GLY A 186 -1.17 25.25 -0.94
N SER A 187 -2.12 25.19 -0.01
CA SER A 187 -2.00 25.82 1.31
C SER A 187 -1.50 24.78 2.30
N TYR A 188 -0.50 25.13 3.09
CA TYR A 188 -0.03 24.28 4.17
C TYR A 188 -0.93 24.46 5.39
N PHE A 189 -1.59 23.37 5.81
CA PHE A 189 -2.47 23.29 6.98
C PHE A 189 -1.83 22.44 8.06
N ARG A 190 -1.83 22.90 9.31
CA ARG A 190 -1.35 22.10 10.44
C ARG A 190 -2.13 22.42 11.72
N THR A 191 -2.17 21.44 12.61
CA THR A 191 -2.71 21.58 13.96
C THR A 191 -1.57 21.98 14.90
N GLU A 192 -1.74 23.08 15.60
CA GLU A 192 -0.76 23.62 16.56
C GLU A 192 -1.00 23.03 17.95
N GLN A 193 -2.26 23.03 18.39
CA GLN A 193 -2.66 22.55 19.71
C GLN A 193 -4.11 22.07 19.72
N ILE A 194 -4.41 21.13 20.60
CA ILE A 194 -5.76 20.64 20.92
C ILE A 194 -5.91 20.74 22.42
N ALA A 195 -6.90 21.50 22.91
CA ALA A 195 -7.22 21.64 24.31
C ALA A 195 -8.70 22.01 24.50
N ASP A 196 -9.34 21.49 25.52
CA ASP A 196 -10.70 21.84 25.96
C ASP A 196 -11.75 21.81 24.83
N GLY A 197 -11.65 20.81 23.93
CA GLY A 197 -12.56 20.65 22.79
C GLY A 197 -12.31 21.61 21.63
N LYS A 198 -11.29 22.47 21.73
CA LYS A 198 -10.87 23.39 20.69
C LYS A 198 -9.59 22.94 20.01
N ALA A 199 -9.41 23.31 18.76
CA ALA A 199 -8.14 23.13 18.05
C ALA A 199 -7.64 24.50 17.54
N GLU A 200 -6.41 24.80 17.87
CA GLU A 200 -5.65 25.85 17.19
C GLU A 200 -4.98 25.27 15.96
N VAL A 201 -5.31 25.81 14.80
CA VAL A 201 -4.75 25.40 13.50
C VAL A 201 -4.09 26.58 12.81
N SER A 202 -3.08 26.31 11.99
CA SER A 202 -2.46 27.34 11.17
C SER A 202 -2.59 27.02 9.69
N VAL A 203 -2.68 28.07 8.87
CA VAL A 203 -2.73 27.98 7.40
C VAL A 203 -1.76 29.01 6.80
N CYS A 204 -0.90 28.53 5.89
CA CYS A 204 -0.02 29.39 5.09
C CYS A 204 -0.19 29.04 3.61
N THR A 205 -0.45 30.03 2.75
CA THR A 205 -0.66 29.85 1.32
C THR A 205 0.40 30.59 0.52
N ASN A 206 1.17 29.84 -0.29
CA ASN A 206 2.12 30.42 -1.23
C ASN A 206 1.45 30.73 -2.57
N ILE A 207 1.76 31.89 -3.14
CA ILE A 207 1.22 32.37 -4.41
C ILE A 207 2.36 32.53 -5.43
N ASN A 208 2.20 31.89 -6.59
CA ASN A 208 3.06 32.16 -7.73
C ASN A 208 2.79 33.54 -8.28
N ASN A 209 3.85 34.29 -8.56
CA ASN A 209 3.75 35.68 -9.03
C ASN A 209 2.91 36.58 -8.10
N ALA A 210 3.21 36.54 -6.79
CA ALA A 210 2.53 37.31 -5.79
C ALA A 210 2.70 38.84 -6.01
N GLU A 211 1.63 39.58 -5.81
CA GLU A 211 1.57 41.05 -5.96
C GLU A 211 0.86 41.66 -4.74
N LYS A 212 1.13 42.96 -4.44
CA LYS A 212 0.60 43.64 -3.24
C LYS A 212 -0.92 43.73 -3.14
N ASN A 213 -1.63 43.69 -4.27
CA ASN A 213 -3.09 43.80 -4.36
C ASN A 213 -3.82 42.43 -4.31
N LEU A 214 -3.12 41.39 -3.98
CA LEU A 214 -3.69 40.07 -3.84
C LEU A 214 -4.13 39.80 -2.40
N VAL A 215 -5.29 39.15 -2.27
CA VAL A 215 -5.84 38.69 -1.01
C VAL A 215 -6.10 37.18 -1.07
N VAL A 216 -5.59 36.46 -0.10
CA VAL A 216 -5.83 35.01 0.11
C VAL A 216 -6.92 34.87 1.17
N GLU A 217 -7.97 34.12 0.84
CA GLU A 217 -9.01 33.73 1.80
C GLU A 217 -8.95 32.23 1.99
N ASN A 218 -8.79 31.74 3.23
CA ASN A 218 -8.85 30.37 3.60
C ASN A 218 -10.11 30.08 4.42
N LEU A 219 -10.90 29.09 4.01
CA LEU A 219 -12.13 28.66 4.66
C LEU A 219 -11.97 27.19 5.06
N LEU A 220 -12.17 26.90 6.33
CA LEU A 220 -12.27 25.51 6.82
C LEU A 220 -13.75 25.15 6.92
N VAL A 221 -14.15 24.14 6.17
CA VAL A 221 -15.55 23.73 6.00
C VAL A 221 -15.72 22.31 6.51
N ASP A 222 -16.74 22.06 7.31
CA ASP A 222 -17.07 20.72 7.83
C ASP A 222 -17.82 19.86 6.81
N ASN A 223 -18.19 18.63 7.22
CA ASN A 223 -18.91 17.70 6.35
C ASN A 223 -20.35 18.11 6.05
N GLU A 224 -20.93 19.05 6.83
CA GLU A 224 -22.27 19.60 6.63
C GLU A 224 -22.23 20.83 5.69
N GLY A 225 -21.04 21.28 5.30
CA GLY A 225 -20.85 22.43 4.42
C GLY A 225 -20.79 23.77 5.16
N LYS A 226 -20.72 23.77 6.49
CA LYS A 226 -20.60 24.97 7.32
C LYS A 226 -19.15 25.41 7.41
N THR A 227 -18.88 26.69 7.26
CA THR A 227 -17.56 27.27 7.54
C THR A 227 -17.38 27.35 9.06
N VAL A 228 -16.41 26.57 9.58
CA VAL A 228 -16.09 26.52 11.01
C VAL A 228 -14.97 27.45 11.42
N ALA A 229 -14.10 27.84 10.47
CA ALA A 229 -13.07 28.84 10.67
C ALA A 229 -12.71 29.51 9.33
N GLN A 230 -12.26 30.75 9.35
CA GLN A 230 -11.86 31.47 8.15
C GLN A 230 -10.83 32.54 8.44
N THR A 231 -10.04 32.89 7.41
CA THR A 231 -9.07 34.00 7.47
C THR A 231 -8.89 34.64 6.13
N LYS A 232 -8.50 35.94 6.15
CA LYS A 232 -8.02 36.71 4.98
C LYS A 232 -6.64 37.25 5.25
N THR A 233 -5.75 37.11 4.28
CA THR A 233 -4.35 37.56 4.39
C THR A 233 -3.73 37.80 3.02
N THR A 234 -2.45 38.13 2.97
CA THR A 234 -1.62 38.16 1.76
C THR A 234 -0.88 36.83 1.57
N SER A 235 -0.11 36.67 0.48
CA SER A 235 0.74 35.49 0.25
C SER A 235 1.78 35.34 1.34
N ASP A 236 2.15 34.07 1.61
CA ASP A 236 3.24 33.66 2.51
C ASP A 236 3.10 34.09 3.97
N VAL A 237 1.90 34.57 4.37
CA VAL A 237 1.60 34.94 5.74
C VAL A 237 0.84 33.82 6.43
N GLU A 238 1.45 33.24 7.46
CA GLU A 238 0.79 32.26 8.32
C GLU A 238 -0.29 32.91 9.18
N LYS A 239 -1.45 32.26 9.25
CA LYS A 239 -2.56 32.67 10.10
C LYS A 239 -3.01 31.54 10.99
N ARG A 240 -3.19 31.83 12.27
CA ARG A 240 -3.80 30.91 13.24
C ARG A 240 -5.30 31.12 13.27
N LEU A 241 -6.00 30.01 13.45
CA LEU A 241 -7.45 29.91 13.51
C LEU A 241 -7.84 28.98 14.65
N THR A 242 -8.90 29.34 15.38
CA THR A 242 -9.51 28.48 16.40
C THR A 242 -10.69 27.75 15.80
N VAL A 243 -10.74 26.44 15.97
CA VAL A 243 -11.88 25.59 15.61
C VAL A 243 -12.55 25.13 16.89
N GLU A 244 -13.73 25.66 17.15
CA GLU A 244 -14.54 25.28 18.30
C GLU A 244 -15.19 23.90 18.08
N ASN A 245 -15.25 23.07 19.12
CA ASN A 245 -15.79 21.71 19.06
C ASN A 245 -15.17 20.88 17.93
N ALA A 246 -13.84 20.93 17.82
CA ALA A 246 -13.09 20.30 16.74
C ALA A 246 -13.28 18.79 16.70
N GLN A 247 -13.68 18.26 15.52
CA GLN A 247 -13.70 16.83 15.25
C GLN A 247 -12.30 16.38 14.83
N LEU A 248 -11.73 15.45 15.61
CA LEU A 248 -10.35 15.02 15.41
C LEU A 248 -10.29 13.85 14.43
N TRP A 249 -9.21 13.82 13.65
CA TRP A 249 -8.87 12.65 12.84
C TRP A 249 -8.14 11.60 13.68
N SER A 250 -8.58 10.35 13.57
CA SER A 250 -7.87 9.17 14.08
C SER A 250 -8.21 7.93 13.22
N PRO A 251 -7.51 6.79 13.36
CA PRO A 251 -7.87 5.55 12.70
C PRO A 251 -9.30 5.07 12.98
N GLU A 252 -9.80 5.37 14.17
CA GLU A 252 -11.14 5.00 14.63
C GLU A 252 -12.23 6.00 14.14
N THR A 253 -11.86 7.27 14.01
CA THR A 253 -12.76 8.36 13.59
C THR A 253 -12.05 9.27 12.59
N PRO A 254 -11.98 8.86 11.31
CA PRO A 254 -11.21 9.59 10.29
C PRO A 254 -11.96 10.81 9.75
N TYR A 255 -12.24 11.78 10.63
CA TYR A 255 -12.96 12.98 10.26
C TYR A 255 -12.10 13.95 9.43
N LEU A 256 -12.64 14.41 8.30
CA LEU A 256 -11.95 15.31 7.38
C LEU A 256 -12.76 16.58 7.17
N TYR A 257 -12.07 17.71 7.28
CA TYR A 257 -12.54 19.02 6.84
C TYR A 257 -12.13 19.27 5.40
N LYS A 258 -12.79 20.25 4.77
CA LYS A 258 -12.41 20.78 3.47
C LYS A 258 -11.79 22.15 3.68
N LEU A 259 -10.50 22.29 3.32
CA LEU A 259 -9.84 23.58 3.21
C LEU A 259 -10.06 24.14 1.81
N VAL A 260 -10.80 25.24 1.73
CA VAL A 260 -11.03 26.01 0.49
C VAL A 260 -10.16 27.24 0.53
N THR A 261 -9.25 27.36 -0.43
CA THR A 261 -8.37 28.53 -0.59
C THR A 261 -8.80 29.32 -1.82
N ARG A 262 -9.05 30.59 -1.66
CA ARG A 262 -9.45 31.54 -2.72
C ARG A 262 -8.45 32.67 -2.84
N LEU A 263 -8.09 33.01 -4.07
CA LEU A 263 -7.19 34.11 -4.39
C LEU A 263 -7.98 35.22 -5.10
N TYR A 264 -7.93 36.40 -4.54
CA TYR A 264 -8.59 37.56 -5.09
C TYR A 264 -7.59 38.62 -5.55
N ARG A 265 -7.92 39.29 -6.66
CA ARG A 265 -7.28 40.53 -7.13
C ARG A 265 -8.34 41.63 -7.19
N ASN A 266 -8.19 42.71 -6.42
CA ASN A 266 -9.16 43.80 -6.37
C ASN A 266 -10.61 43.30 -6.18
N ASN A 267 -10.83 42.44 -5.19
CA ASN A 267 -12.09 41.76 -4.84
C ASN A 267 -12.67 40.85 -5.93
N ARG A 268 -11.94 40.58 -7.04
CA ARG A 268 -12.32 39.61 -8.07
C ARG A 268 -11.62 38.28 -7.78
N LEU A 269 -12.38 37.18 -7.72
CA LEU A 269 -11.82 35.86 -7.61
C LEU A 269 -11.04 35.49 -8.89
N ILE A 270 -9.74 35.16 -8.75
CA ILE A 270 -8.85 34.79 -9.87
C ILE A 270 -8.38 33.35 -9.82
N ASP A 271 -8.35 32.73 -8.64
CA ASP A 271 -7.98 31.30 -8.49
C ASP A 271 -8.64 30.69 -7.24
N GLN A 272 -8.90 29.38 -7.27
CA GLN A 272 -9.42 28.66 -6.13
C GLN A 272 -8.91 27.21 -6.14
N THR A 273 -8.53 26.74 -4.96
CA THR A 273 -8.23 25.32 -4.72
C THR A 273 -9.05 24.80 -3.55
N GLN A 274 -9.18 23.47 -3.47
CA GLN A 274 -9.75 22.79 -2.32
C GLN A 274 -9.00 21.50 -2.05
N GLN A 275 -8.84 21.16 -0.79
CA GLN A 275 -8.21 19.93 -0.34
C GLN A 275 -8.86 19.44 0.95
N LYS A 276 -8.83 18.13 1.19
CA LYS A 276 -9.23 17.55 2.47
C LYS A 276 -8.08 17.68 3.46
N VAL A 277 -8.40 18.00 4.70
CA VAL A 277 -7.44 18.12 5.81
C VAL A 277 -8.05 17.50 7.07
N GLY A 278 -7.22 17.01 7.98
CA GLY A 278 -7.67 16.50 9.27
C GLY A 278 -7.02 17.26 10.42
N ILE A 279 -7.76 17.45 11.49
CA ILE A 279 -7.25 18.05 12.73
C ILE A 279 -6.75 16.90 13.63
N ARG A 280 -5.46 16.86 13.88
CA ARG A 280 -4.84 15.90 14.80
C ARG A 280 -3.45 16.38 15.22
N THR A 281 -2.95 15.91 16.35
CA THR A 281 -1.57 16.08 16.79
C THR A 281 -0.84 14.74 16.76
N VAL A 282 0.41 14.76 16.29
CA VAL A 282 1.35 13.64 16.35
C VAL A 282 2.54 14.08 17.19
N ARG A 283 2.92 13.26 18.15
CA ARG A 283 4.07 13.54 19.01
C ARG A 283 4.82 12.25 19.29
N VAL A 284 6.14 12.33 19.36
CA VAL A 284 7.00 11.35 20.01
C VAL A 284 7.68 12.00 21.19
N ALA A 285 7.60 11.38 22.34
CA ALA A 285 8.15 11.94 23.58
C ALA A 285 9.06 10.92 24.24
N GLN A 286 10.13 11.44 24.86
CA GLN A 286 11.08 10.62 25.59
C GLN A 286 10.35 9.76 26.63
N TYR A 287 10.60 8.46 26.61
CA TYR A 287 9.98 7.40 27.45
C TYR A 287 8.46 7.17 27.22
N ASP A 288 7.74 8.11 26.62
CA ASP A 288 6.29 7.96 26.34
C ASP A 288 6.03 7.39 24.94
N GLY A 289 7.02 7.43 24.05
CA GLY A 289 6.92 6.92 22.70
C GLY A 289 5.94 7.70 21.81
N PHE A 290 5.17 6.99 20.98
CA PHE A 290 4.26 7.56 19.99
C PHE A 290 2.91 7.94 20.60
N GLN A 291 2.47 9.16 20.30
CA GLN A 291 1.18 9.71 20.72
C GLN A 291 0.41 10.28 19.54
N LEU A 292 -0.87 9.96 19.45
CA LEU A 292 -1.85 10.56 18.54
C LEU A 292 -2.92 11.27 19.36
N ASN A 293 -3.14 12.56 19.11
CA ASN A 293 -4.11 13.37 19.87
C ASN A 293 -3.90 13.32 21.40
N GLY A 294 -2.65 13.32 21.83
CA GLY A 294 -2.26 13.25 23.24
C GLY A 294 -2.42 11.88 23.90
N LYS A 295 -2.83 10.85 23.13
CA LYS A 295 -2.99 9.49 23.64
C LYS A 295 -1.85 8.62 23.15
N GLN A 296 -1.14 7.96 24.08
CA GLN A 296 -0.13 6.96 23.76
C GLN A 296 -0.77 5.76 23.05
N ARG A 297 -0.09 5.24 22.04
CA ARG A 297 -0.49 4.02 21.35
C ARG A 297 0.69 3.28 20.75
N LYS A 298 0.60 1.96 20.66
CA LYS A 298 1.53 1.14 19.89
C LYS A 298 0.98 0.97 18.48
N ILE A 299 1.85 1.13 17.50
CA ILE A 299 1.50 1.01 16.07
C ILE A 299 1.35 -0.47 15.72
N LYS A 300 0.27 -0.80 15.03
CA LYS A 300 -0.02 -2.13 14.46
C LYS A 300 0.04 -2.02 12.94
N GLY A 301 1.24 -2.00 12.41
CA GLY A 301 1.50 -1.66 11.01
C GLY A 301 1.90 -2.84 10.14
N VAL A 302 1.77 -2.65 8.83
CA VAL A 302 2.32 -3.53 7.80
C VAL A 302 3.07 -2.72 6.74
N CYS A 303 4.12 -3.29 6.15
CA CYS A 303 4.75 -2.75 4.95
C CYS A 303 3.93 -3.13 3.71
N LEU A 304 3.82 -2.23 2.74
CA LEU A 304 3.18 -2.48 1.44
C LEU A 304 4.07 -1.97 0.31
N HIS A 305 4.35 -2.83 -0.66
CA HIS A 305 4.86 -2.39 -1.95
C HIS A 305 3.77 -1.68 -2.76
N HIS A 306 4.15 -1.00 -3.83
CA HIS A 306 3.24 -0.15 -4.61
C HIS A 306 2.42 -0.91 -5.64
N ASP A 307 2.76 -2.17 -5.97
CA ASP A 307 1.98 -2.97 -6.90
C ASP A 307 0.65 -3.44 -6.29
N LEU A 308 -0.30 -3.69 -7.15
CA LEU A 308 -1.65 -4.13 -6.81
C LEU A 308 -1.91 -5.55 -7.32
N GLY A 309 -0.92 -6.45 -7.18
CA GLY A 309 -0.98 -7.83 -7.63
C GLY A 309 -1.26 -7.92 -9.14
N PRO A 310 -2.38 -8.52 -9.58
CA PRO A 310 -2.66 -8.72 -11.01
C PRO A 310 -2.91 -7.42 -11.81
N LEU A 311 -3.00 -6.28 -11.15
CA LEU A 311 -3.10 -4.97 -11.80
C LEU A 311 -1.73 -4.31 -12.00
N GLY A 312 -0.66 -4.87 -11.44
CA GLY A 312 0.69 -4.35 -11.50
C GLY A 312 0.85 -3.03 -10.76
N ALA A 313 1.74 -2.18 -11.27
CA ALA A 313 2.01 -0.88 -10.69
C ALA A 313 0.93 0.18 -11.02
N ALA A 314 0.09 -0.06 -12.02
CA ALA A 314 -0.95 0.89 -12.43
C ALA A 314 -1.95 1.14 -11.29
N VAL A 315 -1.86 2.31 -10.66
CA VAL A 315 -2.66 2.64 -9.48
C VAL A 315 -4.17 2.62 -9.78
N ASN A 316 -4.94 2.02 -8.87
CA ASN A 316 -6.40 1.90 -8.99
C ASN A 316 -7.07 2.10 -7.64
N LYS A 317 -8.08 2.99 -7.58
CA LYS A 317 -8.77 3.34 -6.32
C LYS A 317 -9.50 2.16 -5.71
N ALA A 318 -10.19 1.35 -6.49
CA ALA A 318 -10.95 0.21 -5.97
C ALA A 318 -10.01 -0.86 -5.36
N ALA A 319 -8.87 -1.11 -6.00
CA ALA A 319 -7.86 -2.04 -5.50
C ALA A 319 -7.21 -1.51 -4.21
N LEU A 320 -6.87 -0.23 -4.15
CA LEU A 320 -6.34 0.41 -2.94
C LEU A 320 -7.36 0.36 -1.78
N ILE A 321 -8.64 0.66 -2.04
CA ILE A 321 -9.71 0.57 -1.04
C ILE A 321 -9.84 -0.87 -0.52
N ARG A 322 -9.81 -1.87 -1.42
CA ARG A 322 -9.85 -3.29 -1.04
C ARG A 322 -8.67 -3.63 -0.13
N GLN A 323 -7.47 -3.22 -0.52
CA GLN A 323 -6.23 -3.47 0.22
C GLN A 323 -6.29 -2.89 1.64
N ILE A 324 -6.62 -1.61 1.77
CA ILE A 324 -6.71 -0.93 3.06
C ILE A 324 -7.84 -1.50 3.94
N ARG A 325 -9.01 -1.84 3.33
CA ARG A 325 -10.12 -2.45 4.05
C ARG A 325 -9.73 -3.80 4.65
N THR A 326 -9.06 -4.66 3.88
CA THR A 326 -8.60 -5.96 4.35
C THR A 326 -7.61 -5.82 5.51
N MET A 327 -6.67 -4.88 5.43
CA MET A 327 -5.73 -4.62 6.54
C MET A 327 -6.45 -4.11 7.79
N LYS A 328 -7.43 -3.21 7.64
CA LYS A 328 -8.24 -2.75 8.77
C LYS A 328 -9.07 -3.87 9.41
N ASP A 329 -9.63 -4.78 8.62
CA ASP A 329 -10.37 -5.93 9.14
C ASP A 329 -9.47 -6.87 9.96
N MET A 330 -8.22 -6.99 9.59
CA MET A 330 -7.21 -7.70 10.37
C MET A 330 -6.86 -7.00 11.70
N GLY A 331 -7.14 -5.70 11.82
CA GLY A 331 -6.79 -4.87 12.99
C GLY A 331 -5.55 -4.03 12.81
N CYS A 332 -5.02 -3.96 11.59
CA CYS A 332 -3.94 -3.06 11.23
C CYS A 332 -4.43 -1.60 11.29
N ASP A 333 -3.63 -0.70 11.86
CA ASP A 333 -3.92 0.72 11.97
C ASP A 333 -2.91 1.62 11.25
N ALA A 334 -1.84 1.04 10.67
CA ALA A 334 -0.80 1.77 9.97
C ALA A 334 -0.23 0.99 8.76
N ILE A 335 0.24 1.71 7.74
CA ILE A 335 1.04 1.16 6.65
C ILE A 335 2.36 1.91 6.53
N ARG A 336 3.42 1.19 6.09
CA ARG A 336 4.67 1.78 5.60
C ARG A 336 4.73 1.59 4.09
N THR A 337 4.98 2.69 3.36
CA THR A 337 5.09 2.63 1.89
C THR A 337 6.49 2.21 1.49
N ALA A 338 6.72 0.90 1.43
CA ALA A 338 8.03 0.31 1.14
C ALA A 338 8.31 0.34 -0.37
N HIS A 339 9.43 0.83 -0.82
CA HIS A 339 10.40 1.73 -0.19
C HIS A 339 10.50 2.97 -1.05
N ASN A 340 9.38 3.72 -1.18
CA ASN A 340 9.27 4.83 -2.12
C ASN A 340 8.06 5.74 -1.82
N MET A 341 8.04 6.92 -2.44
CA MET A 341 6.96 7.88 -2.32
C MET A 341 5.60 7.25 -2.72
N PRO A 342 4.57 7.36 -1.84
CA PRO A 342 3.22 6.87 -2.14
C PRO A 342 2.54 7.69 -3.25
N SER A 343 1.48 7.10 -3.85
CA SER A 343 0.59 7.86 -4.74
C SER A 343 -0.36 8.77 -3.94
N THR A 344 -0.78 9.87 -4.54
CA THR A 344 -1.78 10.77 -3.93
C THR A 344 -3.09 10.04 -3.64
N TRP A 345 -3.54 9.15 -4.53
CA TRP A 345 -4.76 8.37 -4.30
C TRP A 345 -4.66 7.42 -3.10
N GLN A 346 -3.50 6.83 -2.86
CA GLN A 346 -3.30 5.98 -1.68
C GLN A 346 -3.42 6.81 -0.40
N MET A 347 -2.85 8.00 -0.36
CA MET A 347 -2.94 8.89 0.80
C MET A 347 -4.36 9.40 1.03
N GLU A 348 -5.09 9.81 -0.01
CA GLU A 348 -6.51 10.20 0.09
C GLU A 348 -7.39 9.07 0.65
N ILE A 349 -7.11 7.83 0.26
CA ILE A 349 -7.82 6.64 0.76
C ILE A 349 -7.46 6.38 2.22
N CYS A 350 -6.18 6.45 2.60
CA CYS A 350 -5.74 6.31 3.98
C CYS A 350 -6.35 7.39 4.88
N ASP A 351 -6.42 8.64 4.41
CA ASP A 351 -7.09 9.74 5.12
C ASP A 351 -8.56 9.42 5.40
N SER A 352 -9.28 8.98 4.37
CA SER A 352 -10.73 8.77 4.45
C SER A 352 -11.12 7.48 5.19
N MET A 353 -10.24 6.49 5.18
CA MET A 353 -10.48 5.20 5.83
C MET A 353 -9.86 5.08 7.22
N GLY A 354 -9.06 6.06 7.66
CA GLY A 354 -8.40 6.03 8.96
C GLY A 354 -7.27 5.00 9.01
N MET A 355 -6.29 5.11 8.10
CA MET A 355 -5.09 4.31 8.12
C MET A 355 -3.88 5.23 8.30
N MET A 356 -3.14 5.11 9.39
CA MET A 356 -1.90 5.86 9.57
C MET A 356 -0.86 5.46 8.54
N VAL A 357 0.06 6.35 8.21
CA VAL A 357 1.09 6.10 7.19
C VAL A 357 2.45 6.56 7.68
N MET A 358 3.44 5.67 7.56
CA MET A 358 4.86 6.01 7.47
C MET A 358 5.19 6.14 5.99
N ALA A 359 5.34 7.38 5.51
CA ALA A 359 5.64 7.65 4.11
C ALA A 359 7.14 7.64 3.87
N GLU A 360 7.62 6.70 3.04
CA GLU A 360 9.04 6.47 2.82
C GLU A 360 9.52 7.06 1.49
N SER A 361 10.80 7.44 1.43
CA SER A 361 11.43 8.08 0.28
C SER A 361 12.25 7.11 -0.58
N PHE A 362 13.27 6.48 0.01
CA PHE A 362 14.32 5.77 -0.72
C PHE A 362 14.66 4.41 -0.11
N ASP A 363 15.07 3.46 -0.98
CA ASP A 363 15.64 2.17 -0.59
C ASP A 363 17.17 2.19 -0.52
N MET A 364 17.82 3.17 -1.10
CA MET A 364 19.29 3.31 -1.11
C MET A 364 19.68 4.77 -1.26
N TRP A 365 20.89 5.11 -0.76
CA TRP A 365 21.48 6.45 -0.90
C TRP A 365 22.65 6.43 -1.88
N ILE A 366 23.89 6.64 -1.40
CA ILE A 366 25.09 6.71 -2.23
C ILE A 366 25.55 5.32 -2.67
N TYR A 367 25.52 4.34 -1.75
CA TYR A 367 25.92 2.98 -2.05
C TYR A 367 24.77 2.19 -2.67
N PRO A 368 24.96 1.63 -3.87
CA PRO A 368 23.89 0.96 -4.58
C PRO A 368 23.56 -0.42 -3.98
N LYS A 369 22.28 -0.75 -3.91
CA LYS A 369 21.76 -2.11 -3.71
C LYS A 369 21.42 -2.78 -5.04
N CYS A 370 21.31 -2.00 -6.10
CA CYS A 370 21.17 -2.41 -7.49
C CYS A 370 22.10 -1.55 -8.35
N LYS A 371 22.76 -2.14 -9.33
CA LYS A 371 23.76 -1.48 -10.17
C LYS A 371 23.27 -0.17 -10.81
N ASN A 372 22.04 -0.16 -11.33
CA ASN A 372 21.41 0.98 -11.98
C ASN A 372 20.29 1.59 -11.12
N GLY A 373 20.32 1.40 -9.80
CA GLY A 373 19.31 1.91 -8.86
C GLY A 373 19.44 3.41 -8.57
N TYR A 374 18.65 3.88 -7.61
CA TYR A 374 18.56 5.32 -7.27
C TYR A 374 19.89 5.94 -6.81
N ALA A 375 20.84 5.15 -6.32
CA ALA A 375 22.16 5.63 -5.91
C ALA A 375 22.86 6.46 -7.01
N LEU A 376 22.60 6.19 -8.27
CA LEU A 376 23.12 6.98 -9.39
C LEU A 376 22.61 8.43 -9.40
N ASN A 377 21.47 8.68 -8.81
CA ASN A 377 20.79 9.99 -8.80
C ASN A 377 20.88 10.69 -7.46
N PHE A 378 21.21 9.98 -6.38
CA PHE A 378 21.07 10.45 -5.00
C PHE A 378 21.71 11.82 -4.77
N LYS A 379 22.98 12.00 -5.15
CA LYS A 379 23.72 13.24 -4.90
C LYS A 379 23.09 14.49 -5.53
N GLU A 380 22.44 14.34 -6.67
CA GLU A 380 21.81 15.47 -7.38
C GLU A 380 20.33 15.65 -6.99
N TRP A 381 19.61 14.56 -6.72
CA TRP A 381 18.16 14.55 -6.65
C TRP A 381 17.57 14.39 -5.25
N ALA A 382 18.33 13.89 -4.26
CA ALA A 382 17.77 13.54 -2.96
C ALA A 382 17.04 14.70 -2.27
N ASP A 383 17.64 15.89 -2.25
CA ASP A 383 17.02 17.07 -1.63
C ASP A 383 15.69 17.46 -2.30
N ARG A 384 15.66 17.41 -3.64
CA ARG A 384 14.44 17.68 -4.44
C ARG A 384 13.36 16.63 -4.20
N ASP A 385 13.77 15.38 -4.08
CA ASP A 385 12.85 14.27 -3.87
C ASP A 385 12.26 14.29 -2.45
N ILE A 386 13.05 14.63 -1.43
CA ILE A 386 12.53 14.83 -0.05
C ILE A 386 11.62 16.06 0.02
N GLU A 387 12.02 17.21 -0.57
CA GLU A 387 11.14 18.39 -0.62
C GLU A 387 9.80 18.03 -1.25
N ASN A 388 9.85 17.31 -2.36
CA ASN A 388 8.66 16.94 -3.12
C ASN A 388 7.77 15.94 -2.34
N LEU A 389 8.35 14.90 -1.72
CA LEU A 389 7.63 13.96 -0.86
C LEU A 389 6.89 14.72 0.24
N VAL A 390 7.60 15.54 1.01
CA VAL A 390 7.02 16.22 2.17
C VAL A 390 5.98 17.26 1.73
N ARG A 391 6.32 18.16 0.81
CA ARG A 391 5.40 19.23 0.40
C ARG A 391 4.17 18.73 -0.34
N ASN A 392 4.29 17.64 -1.10
CA ASN A 392 3.16 17.04 -1.80
C ASN A 392 2.17 16.38 -0.84
N HIS A 393 2.64 15.83 0.27
CA HIS A 393 1.83 15.00 1.15
C HIS A 393 1.61 15.54 2.58
N ARG A 394 2.23 16.64 2.98
CA ARG A 394 2.17 17.16 4.37
C ARG A 394 0.77 17.53 4.88
N ASN A 395 -0.21 17.73 3.99
CA ASN A 395 -1.60 17.99 4.39
C ASN A 395 -2.43 16.72 4.64
N HIS A 396 -1.92 15.52 4.30
CA HIS A 396 -2.61 14.28 4.60
C HIS A 396 -2.52 13.96 6.09
N PRO A 397 -3.65 13.92 6.83
CA PRO A 397 -3.63 13.63 8.27
C PRO A 397 -3.21 12.19 8.57
N SER A 398 -3.39 11.27 7.63
CA SER A 398 -2.97 9.87 7.74
C SER A 398 -1.44 9.72 7.90
N ILE A 399 -0.63 10.58 7.29
CA ILE A 399 0.81 10.52 7.47
C ILE A 399 1.17 10.97 8.88
N VAL A 400 1.78 10.06 9.63
CA VAL A 400 2.20 10.28 11.02
C VAL A 400 3.71 10.30 11.18
N MET A 401 4.46 9.87 10.15
CA MET A 401 5.91 9.74 10.18
C MET A 401 6.48 9.83 8.77
N TRP A 402 7.63 10.48 8.61
CA TRP A 402 8.43 10.45 7.39
C TRP A 402 9.55 9.43 7.54
N SER A 403 9.83 8.63 6.52
CA SER A 403 10.97 7.72 6.49
C SER A 403 11.93 8.12 5.38
N ILE A 404 13.20 8.34 5.73
CA ILE A 404 14.22 8.86 4.82
C ILE A 404 15.09 7.80 4.18
N GLY A 405 14.88 6.51 4.52
CA GLY A 405 15.64 5.42 3.94
C GLY A 405 15.28 4.06 4.49
N ASN A 406 15.70 3.02 3.77
CA ASN A 406 15.56 1.63 4.15
C ASN A 406 16.87 0.89 4.03
N GLU A 407 17.34 0.27 5.14
CA GLU A 407 18.53 -0.61 5.17
C GLU A 407 19.71 -0.01 4.41
N ILE A 408 19.96 1.27 4.69
CA ILE A 408 20.95 2.05 3.97
C ILE A 408 22.35 1.48 4.25
N PRO A 409 23.14 1.13 3.22
CA PRO A 409 24.47 0.57 3.46
C PRO A 409 25.37 1.47 4.30
N GLU A 410 25.18 2.80 4.23
CA GLU A 410 25.99 3.81 4.94
C GLU A 410 25.76 3.88 6.46
N GLN A 411 24.83 3.12 7.03
CA GLN A 411 24.47 3.20 8.45
C GLN A 411 25.64 2.90 9.42
N TRP A 412 26.73 2.32 8.94
CA TRP A 412 27.95 2.08 9.72
C TRP A 412 28.93 3.27 9.76
N SER A 413 28.67 4.35 9.02
CA SER A 413 29.66 5.41 8.75
C SER A 413 29.24 6.79 9.25
N GLU A 414 30.23 7.64 9.50
CA GLU A 414 30.05 9.07 9.80
C GLU A 414 29.39 9.80 8.63
N GLU A 415 29.74 9.47 7.37
CA GLU A 415 29.08 10.03 6.18
C GLU A 415 27.58 9.74 6.17
N GLY A 416 27.20 8.48 6.47
CA GLY A 416 25.81 8.10 6.60
C GLY A 416 25.07 8.87 7.70
N ARG A 417 25.71 9.05 8.85
CA ARG A 417 25.18 9.86 9.96
C ARG A 417 24.89 11.30 9.52
N GLN A 418 25.83 11.94 8.80
CA GLN A 418 25.67 13.30 8.30
C GLN A 418 24.55 13.41 7.24
N ILE A 419 24.45 12.46 6.33
CA ILE A 419 23.33 12.39 5.36
C ILE A 419 22.00 12.26 6.10
N SER A 420 21.95 11.40 7.11
CA SER A 420 20.76 11.19 7.95
C SER A 420 20.30 12.49 8.64
N GLU A 421 21.22 13.23 9.24
CA GLU A 421 20.97 14.54 9.85
C GLU A 421 20.43 15.55 8.81
N HIS A 422 21.04 15.59 7.62
CA HIS A 422 20.65 16.48 6.55
C HIS A 422 19.23 16.20 6.04
N LEU A 423 18.92 14.94 5.69
CA LEU A 423 17.59 14.57 5.18
C LEU A 423 16.50 14.73 6.23
N GLN A 424 16.78 14.42 7.50
CA GLN A 424 15.86 14.69 8.60
C GLN A 424 15.59 16.18 8.76
N ALA A 425 16.64 17.03 8.70
CA ALA A 425 16.49 18.48 8.75
C ALA A 425 15.67 19.02 7.58
N LEU A 426 15.78 18.45 6.38
CA LEU A 426 14.92 18.79 5.24
C LEU A 426 13.46 18.44 5.50
N CYS A 427 13.17 17.27 6.06
CA CYS A 427 11.81 16.91 6.44
C CYS A 427 11.22 17.93 7.42
N HIS A 428 11.95 18.27 8.48
CA HIS A 428 11.51 19.25 9.49
C HIS A 428 11.37 20.68 8.90
N LYS A 429 12.22 21.05 7.93
CA LYS A 429 12.11 22.34 7.24
C LYS A 429 10.77 22.49 6.52
N TYR A 430 10.27 21.43 5.90
CA TYR A 430 9.04 21.47 5.12
C TYR A 430 7.81 21.02 5.91
N ASP A 431 8.02 20.26 6.99
CA ASP A 431 6.98 19.84 7.92
C ASP A 431 7.55 19.56 9.33
N PRO A 432 7.52 20.55 10.23
CA PRO A 432 8.01 20.40 11.61
C PRO A 432 7.08 19.60 12.52
N THR A 433 5.93 19.12 12.03
CA THR A 433 4.88 18.52 12.87
C THR A 433 4.99 16.99 12.99
N ARG A 434 5.80 16.35 12.14
CA ARG A 434 5.95 14.89 12.10
C ARG A 434 7.36 14.47 12.41
N PRO A 435 7.53 13.38 13.18
CA PRO A 435 8.83 12.77 13.40
C PRO A 435 9.37 12.09 12.14
N VAL A 436 10.68 11.91 12.12
CA VAL A 436 11.43 11.25 11.04
C VAL A 436 12.06 9.97 11.54
N THR A 437 12.04 8.94 10.71
CA THR A 437 12.62 7.62 10.93
C THR A 437 13.37 7.11 9.70
N GLN A 438 13.96 5.95 9.82
CA GLN A 438 14.41 5.07 8.75
C GLN A 438 14.52 3.63 9.25
N GLY A 439 14.46 2.65 8.36
CA GLY A 439 14.64 1.24 8.68
C GLY A 439 16.12 0.87 8.74
N MET A 440 16.61 0.38 9.88
CA MET A 440 18.02 -0.02 10.09
C MET A 440 18.11 -1.52 10.35
N ASP A 441 18.83 -2.26 9.50
CA ASP A 441 19.06 -3.71 9.64
C ASP A 441 20.37 -4.06 10.36
N GLN A 442 21.33 -3.12 10.41
CA GLN A 442 22.64 -3.27 11.05
C GLN A 442 22.69 -2.51 12.37
N ALA A 443 21.83 -2.88 13.31
CA ALA A 443 21.60 -2.14 14.55
C ALA A 443 22.88 -1.80 15.32
N GLU A 444 23.84 -2.74 15.45
CA GLU A 444 25.09 -2.54 16.18
C GLU A 444 25.96 -1.48 15.50
N ALA A 445 26.10 -1.55 14.18
CA ALA A 445 26.86 -0.58 13.41
C ALA A 445 26.20 0.81 13.43
N ALA A 446 24.88 0.87 13.28
CA ALA A 446 24.12 2.12 13.34
C ALA A 446 24.19 2.80 14.72
N LEU A 447 24.21 2.02 15.80
CA LEU A 447 24.40 2.54 17.15
C LEU A 447 25.84 3.01 17.38
N ALA A 448 26.85 2.25 16.91
CA ALA A 448 28.25 2.60 17.08
C ALA A 448 28.66 3.87 16.31
N SER A 449 28.09 4.08 15.11
CA SER A 449 28.34 5.29 14.30
C SER A 449 27.57 6.53 14.77
N GLY A 450 26.61 6.39 15.69
CA GLY A 450 25.68 7.46 16.06
C GLY A 450 24.52 7.66 15.09
N PHE A 451 24.43 6.87 14.03
CA PHE A 451 23.40 6.96 12.99
C PHE A 451 21.98 6.75 13.55
N ALA A 452 21.80 5.76 14.44
CA ALA A 452 20.51 5.48 15.06
C ALA A 452 20.04 6.58 16.01
N GLN A 453 20.97 7.25 16.69
CA GLN A 453 20.67 8.30 17.67
C GLN A 453 20.19 9.61 17.03
N VAL A 454 20.48 9.84 15.74
CA VAL A 454 20.02 11.01 14.97
C VAL A 454 18.51 11.01 14.79
N MET A 455 17.91 9.85 14.58
CA MET A 455 16.50 9.74 14.22
C MET A 455 15.57 10.19 15.33
N ASP A 456 14.50 10.91 14.96
CA ASP A 456 13.41 11.21 15.91
C ASP A 456 12.79 9.92 16.44
N VAL A 457 12.63 8.93 15.57
CA VAL A 457 12.18 7.59 15.90
C VAL A 457 13.20 6.58 15.38
N PRO A 458 14.02 5.97 16.25
CA PRO A 458 14.89 4.89 15.83
C PRO A 458 14.10 3.68 15.37
N GLY A 459 14.16 3.34 14.06
CA GLY A 459 13.50 2.21 13.44
C GLY A 459 14.49 1.08 13.18
N PHE A 460 14.18 -0.13 13.69
CA PHE A 460 15.01 -1.31 13.44
C PHE A 460 14.25 -2.34 12.61
N ASN A 461 14.94 -2.84 11.59
CA ASN A 461 14.46 -3.94 10.79
C ASN A 461 14.91 -5.26 11.42
N TYR A 462 13.95 -6.10 11.80
CA TYR A 462 14.20 -7.42 12.39
C TYR A 462 15.06 -7.39 13.66
N ARG A 463 15.78 -8.47 13.96
CA ARG A 463 16.72 -8.59 15.07
C ARG A 463 16.11 -8.25 16.44
N VAL A 464 14.84 -8.59 16.64
CA VAL A 464 14.07 -8.30 17.86
C VAL A 464 14.80 -8.74 19.14
N HIS A 465 15.56 -9.82 19.08
CA HIS A 465 16.38 -10.32 20.22
C HIS A 465 17.49 -9.33 20.69
N LYS A 466 17.78 -8.28 19.90
CA LYS A 466 18.77 -7.24 20.26
C LYS A 466 18.14 -6.01 20.92
N TYR A 467 16.82 -5.88 20.95
CA TYR A 467 16.12 -4.68 21.40
C TYR A 467 16.47 -4.29 22.85
N ASP A 468 16.55 -5.23 23.80
CA ASP A 468 16.94 -4.97 25.18
C ASP A 468 18.38 -4.41 25.34
N ASN A 469 19.27 -4.67 24.38
CA ASN A 469 20.63 -4.09 24.34
C ASN A 469 20.62 -2.76 23.57
N ASN A 470 19.89 -2.64 22.48
CA ASN A 470 19.84 -1.46 21.63
C ASN A 470 19.25 -0.26 22.39
N ILE A 471 18.19 -0.48 23.17
CA ILE A 471 17.49 0.59 23.90
C ILE A 471 18.39 1.34 24.88
N ARG A 472 19.40 0.65 25.45
CA ARG A 472 20.36 1.26 26.42
C ARG A 472 21.23 2.34 25.80
N GLN A 473 21.36 2.35 24.47
CA GLN A 473 22.17 3.30 23.69
C GLN A 473 21.32 4.37 23.01
N LEU A 474 20.00 4.32 23.16
CA LEU A 474 19.07 5.27 22.56
C LEU A 474 18.63 6.32 23.57
N PRO A 475 19.00 7.59 23.38
CA PRO A 475 18.75 8.64 24.39
C PRO A 475 17.26 8.95 24.58
N LYS A 476 16.41 8.63 23.60
CA LYS A 476 14.97 8.90 23.66
C LYS A 476 14.18 7.83 24.42
N GLY A 477 14.78 6.67 24.70
CA GLY A 477 14.20 5.61 25.53
C GLY A 477 13.03 4.87 24.88
N PHE A 478 12.94 4.85 23.53
CA PHE A 478 12.03 4.03 22.77
C PHE A 478 12.61 3.66 21.40
N LEU A 479 12.03 2.64 20.77
CA LEU A 479 12.35 2.20 19.41
C LEU A 479 11.11 1.65 18.70
N LEU A 480 11.20 1.58 17.38
CA LEU A 480 10.16 1.06 16.49
C LEU A 480 10.66 -0.16 15.72
N GLY A 481 9.86 -1.21 15.61
CA GLY A 481 10.07 -2.26 14.62
C GLY A 481 9.65 -1.75 13.23
N SER A 482 10.60 -1.18 12.47
CA SER A 482 10.30 -0.59 11.15
C SER A 482 10.08 -1.64 10.06
N GLU A 483 10.67 -2.83 10.23
CA GLU A 483 10.29 -4.08 9.56
C GLU A 483 10.37 -5.24 10.55
N THR A 484 9.33 -6.07 10.60
CA THR A 484 9.27 -7.23 11.48
C THR A 484 8.80 -8.48 10.74
N ALA A 485 9.10 -9.65 11.29
CA ALA A 485 8.51 -10.92 10.92
C ALA A 485 8.44 -11.22 9.42
N SER A 486 9.59 -11.34 8.71
CA SER A 486 9.64 -11.95 7.37
C SER A 486 9.33 -13.46 7.49
N THR A 487 8.11 -13.77 7.93
CA THR A 487 7.55 -15.11 7.98
C THR A 487 7.03 -15.45 6.59
N VAL A 488 7.33 -16.64 6.10
CA VAL A 488 6.97 -17.09 4.75
C VAL A 488 5.86 -18.13 4.79
N SER A 489 4.92 -18.04 3.84
CA SER A 489 3.86 -19.01 3.68
C SER A 489 3.23 -18.95 2.30
N SER A 490 2.72 -20.08 1.82
CA SER A 490 1.86 -20.21 0.64
C SER A 490 0.45 -20.57 1.07
N ARG A 491 -0.56 -19.82 0.62
CA ARG A 491 -1.96 -20.01 1.06
C ARG A 491 -2.43 -21.45 0.89
N GLY A 492 -2.87 -22.06 2.00
CA GLY A 492 -3.47 -23.40 2.03
C GLY A 492 -2.49 -24.55 1.75
N VAL A 493 -1.18 -24.31 1.80
CA VAL A 493 -0.14 -25.36 1.64
C VAL A 493 0.40 -25.74 3.01
N TYR A 494 0.43 -27.05 3.31
CA TYR A 494 0.90 -27.55 4.60
C TYR A 494 2.00 -28.59 4.40
N LYS A 495 3.10 -28.42 5.13
CA LYS A 495 4.29 -29.29 5.08
C LYS A 495 4.49 -30.02 6.41
N PHE A 496 4.98 -31.22 6.36
CA PHE A 496 5.18 -32.08 7.52
C PHE A 496 6.61 -32.65 7.52
N PRO A 497 7.23 -32.87 8.70
CA PRO A 497 6.78 -32.48 10.05
C PRO A 497 6.73 -30.96 10.23
N VAL A 498 5.90 -30.48 11.17
CA VAL A 498 5.72 -29.05 11.47
C VAL A 498 6.76 -28.63 12.52
N GLU A 499 7.74 -27.86 12.12
CA GLU A 499 8.84 -27.40 12.99
C GLU A 499 9.20 -25.95 12.63
N PRO A 500 9.50 -25.08 13.62
CA PRO A 500 10.05 -23.78 13.35
C PRO A 500 11.37 -23.88 12.58
N SER A 501 11.51 -23.09 11.53
CA SER A 501 12.72 -23.11 10.68
C SER A 501 12.97 -21.76 10.01
N ASP A 502 14.25 -21.41 9.89
CA ASP A 502 14.73 -20.14 9.34
C ASP A 502 15.37 -20.30 7.96
N SER A 503 15.07 -21.20 7.13
CA SER A 503 15.69 -21.34 5.78
C SER A 503 15.15 -22.54 5.03
N LYS A 504 13.94 -22.97 5.35
CA LYS A 504 13.42 -24.20 4.76
C LYS A 504 12.89 -23.93 3.35
N THR A 505 13.27 -24.79 2.42
CA THR A 505 12.77 -24.81 1.04
C THR A 505 12.24 -26.21 0.69
N TYR A 506 11.35 -26.25 -0.30
CA TYR A 506 10.71 -27.48 -0.78
C TYR A 506 10.78 -27.55 -2.30
N ALA A 507 10.80 -28.76 -2.83
CA ALA A 507 10.98 -29.01 -4.27
C ALA A 507 9.86 -28.40 -5.16
N ASP A 508 8.68 -28.17 -4.59
CA ASP A 508 7.54 -27.56 -5.28
C ASP A 508 7.53 -26.02 -5.24
N GLY A 509 8.54 -25.40 -4.62
CA GLY A 509 8.63 -23.95 -4.52
C GLY A 509 7.55 -23.31 -3.63
N GLN A 510 6.96 -24.05 -2.69
CA GLN A 510 5.94 -23.54 -1.78
C GLN A 510 6.42 -23.58 -0.33
N CYS A 511 5.90 -22.67 0.51
CA CYS A 511 6.18 -22.60 1.95
C CYS A 511 4.99 -23.10 2.76
N SER A 512 5.24 -23.59 3.99
CA SER A 512 4.18 -24.11 4.86
C SER A 512 3.30 -22.99 5.45
N SER A 513 2.00 -23.20 5.45
CA SER A 513 1.01 -22.25 6.01
C SER A 513 0.80 -22.40 7.53
N TYR A 514 1.61 -23.20 8.21
CA TYR A 514 1.59 -23.30 9.68
C TYR A 514 2.19 -22.08 10.39
N ASP A 515 2.74 -21.10 9.61
CA ASP A 515 3.33 -19.84 10.10
C ASP A 515 4.44 -20.07 11.14
N VAL A 516 5.31 -21.04 10.85
CA VAL A 516 6.49 -21.38 11.65
C VAL A 516 7.78 -21.34 10.84
N GLU A 517 7.70 -20.94 9.55
CA GLU A 517 8.85 -20.76 8.67
C GLU A 517 9.12 -19.28 8.45
N TYR A 518 10.38 -18.86 8.51
CA TYR A 518 10.80 -17.45 8.38
C TYR A 518 12.18 -17.36 7.72
N CYS A 519 12.57 -16.17 7.30
CA CYS A 519 13.87 -15.95 6.68
C CYS A 519 14.99 -15.83 7.72
N PRO A 520 16.26 -16.17 7.37
CA PRO A 520 17.40 -16.22 8.32
C PRO A 520 17.69 -14.92 9.05
N TRP A 521 17.32 -13.78 8.45
CA TRP A 521 17.49 -12.46 9.04
C TRP A 521 16.35 -12.05 10.01
N SER A 522 15.30 -12.85 10.11
CA SER A 522 14.04 -12.50 10.74
C SER A 522 13.66 -13.43 11.91
N ASN A 523 12.38 -13.47 12.24
CA ASN A 523 11.75 -14.18 13.35
C ASN A 523 10.26 -14.39 13.07
N LEU A 524 9.57 -15.07 13.98
CA LEU A 524 8.12 -15.25 13.93
C LEU A 524 7.40 -14.03 14.54
N PRO A 525 6.12 -13.79 14.19
CA PRO A 525 5.30 -12.73 14.80
C PRO A 525 5.24 -12.83 16.34
N ASP A 526 5.24 -14.05 16.86
CA ASP A 526 5.22 -14.35 18.28
C ASP A 526 6.39 -13.70 19.04
N ASP A 527 7.56 -13.62 18.42
CA ASP A 527 8.77 -13.02 19.03
C ASP A 527 8.64 -11.49 19.11
N ASP A 528 8.11 -10.86 18.04
CA ASP A 528 7.87 -9.41 18.01
C ASP A 528 6.81 -9.01 19.03
N TRP A 529 5.73 -9.79 19.14
CA TRP A 529 4.66 -9.51 20.09
C TRP A 529 5.09 -9.71 21.53
N CYS A 530 5.93 -10.72 21.85
CA CYS A 530 6.51 -10.85 23.18
C CYS A 530 7.26 -9.57 23.58
N MET A 531 8.06 -9.01 22.68
CA MET A 531 8.77 -7.77 22.94
C MET A 531 7.84 -6.57 23.07
N GLN A 532 6.80 -6.48 22.23
CA GLN A 532 5.83 -5.37 22.27
C GLN A 532 4.95 -5.44 23.52
N ASP A 533 4.48 -6.63 23.90
CA ASP A 533 3.59 -6.82 25.06
C ASP A 533 4.34 -6.65 26.39
N ASP A 534 5.62 -7.04 26.46
CA ASP A 534 6.42 -7.05 27.69
C ASP A 534 7.33 -5.82 27.84
N ARG A 535 7.41 -4.94 26.83
CA ARG A 535 8.32 -3.78 26.82
C ARG A 535 7.61 -2.51 26.37
N ASP A 536 7.47 -1.54 27.24
CA ASP A 536 6.83 -0.26 26.94
C ASP A 536 7.63 0.57 25.95
N TYR A 537 8.96 0.41 25.90
CA TYR A 537 9.82 1.13 24.99
C TYR A 537 9.69 0.70 23.51
N VAL A 538 9.05 -0.41 23.20
CA VAL A 538 8.73 -0.79 21.82
C VAL A 538 7.39 -0.15 21.43
N ILE A 539 7.45 0.85 20.54
CA ILE A 539 6.28 1.68 20.21
C ILE A 539 5.40 1.10 19.11
N GLY A 540 5.69 -0.11 18.65
CA GLY A 540 4.92 -0.84 17.65
C GLY A 540 5.79 -1.46 16.56
N GLU A 541 5.13 -1.88 15.48
CA GLU A 541 5.76 -2.61 14.38
C GLU A 541 5.17 -2.26 13.02
N PHE A 542 5.96 -2.59 11.96
CA PHE A 542 5.50 -2.69 10.57
C PHE A 542 5.91 -4.06 10.01
N VAL A 543 4.97 -4.95 9.86
CA VAL A 543 5.20 -6.34 9.44
C VAL A 543 5.61 -6.42 7.97
N TRP A 544 6.60 -7.22 7.64
CA TRP A 544 6.99 -7.54 6.28
C TRP A 544 6.29 -8.82 5.79
N THR A 545 5.20 -8.81 4.96
CA THR A 545 4.43 -7.67 4.46
C THR A 545 2.92 -7.91 4.62
N GLY A 546 2.10 -6.89 4.37
CA GLY A 546 0.64 -7.06 4.36
C GLY A 546 0.13 -7.93 3.21
N TYR A 547 0.74 -7.80 2.04
CA TYR A 547 0.41 -8.57 0.83
C TYR A 547 1.67 -9.15 0.21
N ASP A 548 1.55 -10.32 -0.42
CA ASP A 548 2.55 -10.73 -1.40
C ASP A 548 2.60 -9.69 -2.53
N TYR A 549 3.79 -9.45 -3.04
CA TYR A 549 4.06 -8.52 -4.12
C TYR A 549 4.93 -9.19 -5.19
N LEU A 550 4.92 -8.63 -6.38
CA LEU A 550 5.76 -9.13 -7.47
C LEU A 550 7.25 -8.88 -7.18
N GLY A 551 8.05 -9.91 -7.31
CA GLY A 551 9.48 -9.89 -6.99
C GLY A 551 9.81 -10.45 -5.60
N GLU A 552 11.09 -10.42 -5.26
CA GLU A 552 11.67 -10.91 -3.99
C GLU A 552 11.13 -12.26 -3.50
N PRO A 553 11.29 -13.33 -4.27
CA PRO A 553 10.66 -14.63 -3.97
C PRO A 553 11.38 -15.43 -2.88
N SER A 554 12.06 -14.80 -1.93
CA SER A 554 12.75 -15.50 -0.83
C SER A 554 11.79 -16.41 -0.04
N PRO A 555 12.19 -17.66 0.27
CA PRO A 555 13.54 -18.22 0.20
C PRO A 555 13.91 -18.85 -1.18
N TYR A 556 13.14 -18.60 -2.24
CA TYR A 556 13.28 -19.21 -3.56
C TYR A 556 13.98 -18.31 -4.59
N ASP A 557 14.88 -17.42 -4.16
CA ASP A 557 15.60 -16.48 -5.04
C ASP A 557 16.37 -17.11 -6.20
N GLU A 558 16.79 -18.36 -6.05
CA GLU A 558 17.52 -19.12 -7.09
C GLU A 558 16.65 -20.19 -7.75
N TYR A 559 15.38 -20.28 -7.36
CA TYR A 559 14.41 -21.23 -7.88
C TYR A 559 13.65 -20.64 -9.07
N TRP A 560 13.41 -21.44 -10.10
CA TRP A 560 12.54 -21.04 -11.20
C TRP A 560 11.54 -22.17 -11.52
N PRO A 561 10.23 -21.87 -11.66
CA PRO A 561 9.64 -20.52 -11.67
C PRO A 561 9.39 -19.96 -10.27
N SER A 562 9.69 -18.66 -10.11
CA SER A 562 9.31 -17.86 -8.95
C SER A 562 9.12 -16.41 -9.40
N ARG A 563 8.03 -15.74 -8.98
CA ARG A 563 7.68 -14.40 -9.48
C ARG A 563 7.23 -13.42 -8.42
N SER A 564 6.88 -13.89 -7.24
CA SER A 564 6.37 -13.06 -6.16
C SER A 564 6.90 -13.48 -4.81
N SER A 565 6.79 -12.59 -3.84
CA SER A 565 7.16 -12.86 -2.46
C SER A 565 6.24 -13.91 -1.80
N TYR A 566 6.69 -14.44 -0.67
CA TYR A 566 5.95 -15.35 0.22
C TYR A 566 5.64 -14.69 1.58
N PHE A 567 6.07 -13.45 1.77
CA PHE A 567 5.99 -12.71 3.04
C PHE A 567 4.58 -12.22 3.38
N GLY A 568 3.73 -12.06 2.38
CA GLY A 568 2.41 -11.47 2.53
C GLY A 568 1.54 -12.17 3.57
N ILE A 569 0.83 -11.40 4.37
CA ILE A 569 -0.27 -11.88 5.22
C ILE A 569 -1.46 -12.27 4.35
N CYS A 570 -1.65 -11.57 3.22
CA CYS A 570 -2.50 -11.97 2.11
C CYS A 570 -1.63 -12.39 0.92
N ASP A 571 -2.11 -13.29 0.07
CA ASP A 571 -1.42 -13.69 -1.14
C ASP A 571 -1.48 -12.63 -2.25
N LEU A 572 -0.85 -12.89 -3.39
CA LEU A 572 -0.82 -11.96 -4.54
C LEU A 572 -2.21 -11.70 -5.16
N ALA A 573 -3.17 -12.61 -4.99
CA ALA A 573 -4.57 -12.41 -5.38
C ALA A 573 -5.35 -11.56 -4.37
N GLY A 574 -4.75 -11.27 -3.23
CA GLY A 574 -5.34 -10.55 -2.12
C GLY A 574 -6.30 -11.41 -1.29
N LEU A 575 -6.09 -12.73 -1.28
CA LEU A 575 -6.78 -13.67 -0.41
C LEU A 575 -6.00 -13.84 0.89
N PRO A 576 -6.66 -13.84 2.06
CA PRO A 576 -6.01 -14.07 3.35
C PRO A 576 -5.31 -15.44 3.41
N LYS A 577 -4.06 -15.46 3.92
CA LYS A 577 -3.38 -16.67 4.37
C LYS A 577 -3.76 -16.95 5.83
N ASP A 578 -3.39 -18.12 6.37
CA ASP A 578 -3.71 -18.46 7.77
C ASP A 578 -3.21 -17.40 8.75
N ARG A 579 -2.03 -16.82 8.48
CA ARG A 579 -1.41 -15.76 9.28
C ARG A 579 -2.25 -14.50 9.42
N PHE A 580 -3.16 -14.19 8.49
CA PHE A 580 -4.12 -13.10 8.64
C PHE A 580 -4.95 -13.26 9.92
N TRP A 581 -5.41 -14.47 10.21
CA TRP A 581 -6.22 -14.77 11.38
C TRP A 581 -5.40 -14.78 12.67
N LEU A 582 -4.10 -15.13 12.59
CA LEU A 582 -3.18 -15.02 13.71
C LEU A 582 -3.03 -13.54 14.13
N TYR A 583 -2.72 -12.63 13.17
CA TYR A 583 -2.67 -11.19 13.43
C TYR A 583 -4.02 -10.65 13.93
N ARG A 584 -5.13 -11.03 13.30
CA ARG A 584 -6.47 -10.59 13.71
C ARG A 584 -6.79 -11.02 15.15
N SER A 585 -6.44 -12.20 15.54
CA SER A 585 -6.68 -12.70 16.90
C SER A 585 -5.90 -11.92 17.98
N HIS A 586 -4.74 -11.37 17.60
CA HIS A 586 -3.90 -10.56 18.50
C HIS A 586 -4.27 -9.07 18.46
N TRP A 587 -4.50 -8.50 17.27
CA TRP A 587 -4.72 -7.07 17.08
C TRP A 587 -6.17 -6.61 17.28
N ARG A 588 -7.17 -7.45 16.96
CA ARG A 588 -8.61 -7.16 17.14
C ARG A 588 -9.14 -7.80 18.41
N LYS A 589 -9.28 -6.99 19.47
CA LYS A 589 -9.88 -7.43 20.73
C LYS A 589 -11.39 -7.16 20.81
N ASP A 590 -11.91 -6.39 19.91
CA ASP A 590 -13.31 -5.94 19.81
C ASP A 590 -14.21 -6.94 19.06
N VAL A 591 -13.62 -7.93 18.40
CA VAL A 591 -14.35 -8.99 17.67
C VAL A 591 -13.80 -10.37 17.98
N ASN A 592 -14.69 -11.36 18.03
CA ASN A 592 -14.26 -12.74 18.18
C ASN A 592 -13.54 -13.22 16.91
N THR A 593 -12.36 -13.81 17.10
CA THR A 593 -11.60 -14.47 16.05
C THR A 593 -11.44 -15.93 16.42
N LEU A 594 -11.78 -16.80 15.49
CA LEU A 594 -11.59 -18.25 15.60
C LEU A 594 -11.24 -18.77 14.20
N HIS A 595 -10.05 -19.29 14.04
CA HIS A 595 -9.56 -19.85 12.78
C HIS A 595 -8.77 -21.12 13.05
N VAL A 596 -9.17 -22.18 12.38
CA VAL A 596 -8.60 -23.53 12.53
C VAL A 596 -7.81 -23.87 11.29
N LEU A 597 -6.58 -24.33 11.46
CA LEU A 597 -5.72 -24.88 10.43
C LEU A 597 -5.11 -26.22 10.88
N PRO A 598 -4.74 -27.08 9.93
CA PRO A 598 -4.87 -26.96 8.48
C PRO A 598 -6.30 -27.24 8.00
N HIS A 599 -6.54 -27.12 6.68
CA HIS A 599 -7.71 -27.81 6.09
C HIS A 599 -7.67 -29.30 6.46
N TRP A 600 -8.82 -29.99 6.37
CA TRP A 600 -8.88 -31.39 6.81
C TRP A 600 -9.10 -32.36 5.62
N THR A 601 -8.31 -32.18 4.54
CA THR A 601 -8.36 -32.99 3.32
C THR A 601 -6.93 -33.40 2.92
N PHE A 602 -6.48 -34.56 3.39
CA PHE A 602 -5.13 -35.11 3.16
C PHE A 602 -5.19 -36.56 2.74
N PRO A 603 -5.67 -36.86 1.52
CA PRO A 603 -5.74 -38.26 1.08
C PRO A 603 -4.35 -38.93 1.11
N GLY A 604 -4.28 -40.15 1.69
CA GLY A 604 -3.05 -40.91 1.83
C GLY A 604 -2.22 -40.61 3.07
N ARG A 605 -2.72 -39.76 3.98
CA ARG A 605 -2.07 -39.46 5.27
C ARG A 605 -2.82 -40.05 6.48
N GLU A 606 -3.75 -40.96 6.24
CA GLU A 606 -4.58 -41.54 7.31
C GLU A 606 -3.70 -42.17 8.40
N GLY A 607 -3.91 -41.75 9.64
CA GLY A 607 -3.15 -42.18 10.81
C GLY A 607 -1.81 -41.49 11.05
N GLU A 608 -1.36 -40.64 10.11
CA GLU A 608 -0.15 -39.84 10.29
C GLU A 608 -0.40 -38.63 11.18
N VAL A 609 0.64 -38.20 11.90
CA VAL A 609 0.58 -37.00 12.74
C VAL A 609 0.38 -35.74 11.87
N THR A 610 -0.72 -35.05 12.12
CA THR A 610 -1.13 -33.82 11.43
C THR A 610 -1.51 -32.81 12.50
N PRO A 611 -0.58 -31.93 12.93
CA PRO A 611 -0.85 -30.95 13.97
C PRO A 611 -2.02 -30.04 13.60
N VAL A 612 -2.82 -29.70 14.61
CA VAL A 612 -3.94 -28.74 14.46
C VAL A 612 -3.63 -27.50 15.27
N TYR A 613 -3.68 -26.35 14.62
CA TYR A 613 -3.52 -25.04 15.27
C TYR A 613 -4.84 -24.28 15.25
N CYS A 614 -5.04 -23.44 16.24
CA CYS A 614 -6.19 -22.55 16.32
C CYS A 614 -5.71 -21.15 16.66
N TYR A 615 -6.03 -20.21 15.78
CA TYR A 615 -5.77 -18.78 15.95
C TYR A 615 -7.03 -18.11 16.48
N THR A 616 -6.99 -17.68 17.72
CA THR A 616 -8.16 -17.13 18.41
C THR A 616 -7.75 -16.12 19.48
N ASN A 617 -8.62 -15.16 19.77
CA ASN A 617 -8.49 -14.30 20.95
C ASN A 617 -9.08 -14.92 22.23
N ALA A 618 -9.71 -16.11 22.14
CA ALA A 618 -10.09 -16.88 23.32
C ALA A 618 -8.87 -17.40 24.10
N PRO A 619 -8.94 -17.52 25.44
CA PRO A 619 -7.85 -18.07 26.25
C PRO A 619 -7.68 -19.58 26.13
N SER A 620 -8.72 -20.30 25.71
CA SER A 620 -8.67 -21.75 25.61
C SER A 620 -9.63 -22.29 24.54
N ALA A 621 -9.36 -23.49 24.05
CA ALA A 621 -10.27 -24.22 23.17
C ALA A 621 -10.13 -25.73 23.34
N GLU A 622 -11.15 -26.47 22.91
CA GLU A 622 -11.18 -27.92 22.84
C GLU A 622 -11.32 -28.38 21.40
N LEU A 623 -10.51 -29.35 21.01
CA LEU A 623 -10.50 -29.93 19.67
C LEU A 623 -11.22 -31.29 19.68
N PHE A 624 -12.00 -31.53 18.62
CA PHE A 624 -12.67 -32.80 18.37
C PHE A 624 -12.33 -33.28 16.95
N VAL A 625 -12.00 -34.57 16.83
CA VAL A 625 -11.87 -35.27 15.55
C VAL A 625 -12.98 -36.35 15.51
N ASN A 626 -13.87 -36.25 14.53
CA ASN A 626 -15.04 -37.13 14.40
C ASN A 626 -15.83 -37.32 15.71
N GLY A 627 -16.06 -36.17 16.43
CA GLY A 627 -16.76 -36.14 17.71
C GLY A 627 -15.94 -36.58 18.91
N LYS A 628 -14.71 -37.07 18.74
CA LYS A 628 -13.84 -37.51 19.83
C LYS A 628 -12.92 -36.37 20.25
N SER A 629 -13.01 -35.99 21.55
CA SER A 629 -12.14 -34.95 22.10
C SER A 629 -10.66 -35.32 22.03
N GLN A 630 -9.87 -34.36 21.61
CA GLN A 630 -8.40 -34.39 21.61
C GLN A 630 -7.82 -33.60 22.79
N GLY A 631 -8.70 -33.18 23.71
CA GLY A 631 -8.40 -32.39 24.90
C GLY A 631 -8.61 -30.88 24.72
N ARG A 632 -8.92 -30.25 25.86
CA ARG A 632 -8.96 -28.79 25.98
C ARG A 632 -7.57 -28.26 26.35
N ILE A 633 -7.09 -27.24 25.65
CA ILE A 633 -5.83 -26.59 25.93
C ILE A 633 -6.04 -25.11 26.22
N VAL A 634 -5.08 -24.52 26.92
CA VAL A 634 -5.08 -23.10 27.34
C VAL A 634 -3.81 -22.45 26.79
N LYS A 635 -3.91 -21.17 26.38
CA LYS A 635 -2.74 -20.39 26.00
C LYS A 635 -1.73 -20.37 27.14
N ASN A 636 -0.46 -20.56 26.81
CA ASN A 636 0.62 -20.62 27.79
C ASN A 636 1.62 -19.46 27.54
N PRO A 637 1.58 -18.38 28.32
CA PRO A 637 2.50 -17.25 28.18
C PRO A 637 3.96 -17.59 28.46
N GLY A 638 4.23 -18.75 29.07
CA GLY A 638 5.59 -19.23 29.35
C GLY A 638 6.30 -19.91 28.19
N THR A 639 5.64 -20.09 27.03
CA THR A 639 6.21 -20.71 25.83
C THR A 639 6.15 -19.79 24.64
N ARG A 640 7.15 -19.89 23.74
CA ARG A 640 7.30 -19.01 22.56
C ARG A 640 6.05 -18.99 21.70
N LEU A 641 5.48 -20.12 21.33
CA LEU A 641 4.36 -20.20 20.38
C LEU A 641 2.98 -20.28 21.05
N ASP A 642 2.86 -20.95 22.22
CA ASP A 642 1.56 -21.19 22.83
C ASP A 642 1.00 -19.97 23.57
N ARG A 643 1.75 -18.86 23.64
CA ARG A 643 1.29 -17.57 24.16
C ARG A 643 0.19 -16.96 23.28
N TYR A 644 0.31 -17.12 21.96
CA TYR A 644 -0.55 -16.45 20.98
C TYR A 644 -1.43 -17.41 20.19
N ARG A 645 -1.13 -18.70 20.20
CA ARG A 645 -1.84 -19.76 19.45
C ARG A 645 -2.14 -20.95 20.34
N LEU A 646 -3.15 -21.74 19.94
CA LEU A 646 -3.48 -23.02 20.57
C LEU A 646 -3.04 -24.13 19.61
N ARG A 647 -2.28 -25.14 20.10
CA ARG A 647 -1.65 -26.14 19.25
C ARG A 647 -1.84 -27.55 19.80
N TRP A 648 -2.47 -28.42 19.02
CA TRP A 648 -2.54 -29.87 19.26
C TRP A 648 -1.53 -30.55 18.33
N ASN A 649 -0.33 -30.85 18.82
CA ASN A 649 0.81 -31.28 18.01
C ASN A 649 0.79 -32.78 17.61
N ASN A 650 -0.02 -33.59 18.26
CA ASN A 650 0.00 -35.06 18.09
C ASN A 650 -1.32 -35.61 17.52
N VAL A 651 -2.11 -34.78 16.87
CA VAL A 651 -3.36 -35.23 16.24
C VAL A 651 -3.04 -36.17 15.08
N LYS A 652 -3.71 -37.29 14.99
CA LYS A 652 -3.62 -38.16 13.82
C LYS A 652 -4.72 -37.81 12.84
N TYR A 653 -4.37 -37.73 11.57
CA TYR A 653 -5.35 -37.50 10.53
C TYR A 653 -6.31 -38.67 10.38
N GLU A 654 -7.60 -38.38 10.52
CA GLU A 654 -8.72 -39.26 10.20
C GLU A 654 -9.69 -38.49 9.32
N PRO A 655 -10.03 -38.95 8.10
CA PRO A 655 -11.04 -38.26 7.27
C PRO A 655 -12.36 -38.08 8.03
N GLY A 656 -13.04 -36.96 7.82
CA GLY A 656 -14.30 -36.61 8.47
C GLY A 656 -14.36 -35.18 8.97
N GLU A 657 -14.71 -35.00 10.23
CA GLU A 657 -14.95 -33.71 10.86
C GLU A 657 -13.85 -33.34 11.86
N LEU A 658 -13.29 -32.14 11.68
CA LEU A 658 -12.43 -31.46 12.63
C LEU A 658 -13.21 -30.27 13.20
N LYS A 659 -13.48 -30.25 14.52
CA LYS A 659 -14.25 -29.21 15.19
C LYS A 659 -13.45 -28.62 16.34
N VAL A 660 -13.42 -27.31 16.46
CA VAL A 660 -12.84 -26.55 17.57
C VAL A 660 -13.95 -25.75 18.26
N VAL A 661 -14.02 -25.85 19.58
CA VAL A 661 -14.90 -25.02 20.43
C VAL A 661 -14.01 -24.14 21.30
N ALA A 662 -14.12 -22.84 21.16
CA ALA A 662 -13.34 -21.85 21.90
C ALA A 662 -14.15 -21.33 23.10
N TYR A 663 -13.47 -21.07 24.21
CA TYR A 663 -14.09 -20.68 25.48
C TYR A 663 -13.51 -19.38 26.02
N ASN A 664 -14.38 -18.54 26.57
CA ASN A 664 -14.03 -17.34 27.33
C ASN A 664 -13.39 -17.68 28.69
N TYR A 665 -12.88 -16.69 29.39
CA TYR A 665 -12.29 -16.85 30.73
C TYR A 665 -13.27 -17.38 31.78
N ASP A 666 -14.57 -17.10 31.65
CA ASP A 666 -15.64 -17.58 32.52
C ASP A 666 -16.12 -19.02 32.19
N GLY A 667 -15.50 -19.63 31.15
CA GLY A 667 -15.86 -20.96 30.69
C GLY A 667 -17.04 -21.02 29.71
N SER A 668 -17.67 -19.90 29.40
CA SER A 668 -18.70 -19.83 28.35
C SER A 668 -18.12 -20.04 26.97
N VAL A 669 -18.92 -20.57 26.05
CA VAL A 669 -18.49 -20.78 24.64
C VAL A 669 -18.41 -19.42 23.95
N MET A 670 -17.22 -19.10 23.41
CA MET A 670 -16.99 -17.92 22.58
C MET A 670 -17.48 -18.17 21.14
N GLY A 671 -17.27 -19.36 20.63
CA GLY A 671 -17.63 -19.78 19.28
C GLY A 671 -17.13 -21.16 18.93
N GLU A 672 -17.56 -21.65 17.78
CA GLU A 672 -17.09 -22.92 17.23
C GLU A 672 -16.81 -22.81 15.74
N GLN A 673 -15.86 -23.62 15.26
CA GLN A 673 -15.55 -23.77 13.83
C GLN A 673 -15.39 -25.24 13.49
N THR A 674 -15.96 -25.61 12.35
CA THR A 674 -15.90 -26.97 11.82
C THR A 674 -15.22 -26.94 10.45
N VAL A 675 -14.23 -27.81 10.25
CA VAL A 675 -13.59 -28.10 8.97
C VAL A 675 -13.87 -29.56 8.61
N ARG A 676 -14.20 -29.82 7.34
CA ARG A 676 -14.53 -31.19 6.90
C ARG A 676 -13.59 -31.64 5.79
N THR A 677 -13.37 -32.95 5.75
CA THR A 677 -12.71 -33.57 4.61
C THR A 677 -13.61 -33.43 3.38
N ALA A 678 -13.10 -32.81 2.33
CA ALA A 678 -13.83 -32.60 1.08
C ALA A 678 -13.81 -33.86 0.21
N GLY A 679 -14.89 -34.07 -0.51
CA GLY A 679 -14.94 -35.00 -1.63
C GLY A 679 -14.42 -34.35 -2.92
N GLU A 680 -14.71 -34.98 -4.06
CA GLU A 680 -14.35 -34.46 -5.37
C GLU A 680 -15.09 -33.15 -5.67
N PRO A 681 -14.47 -32.17 -6.38
CA PRO A 681 -15.09 -30.95 -6.81
C PRO A 681 -16.39 -31.22 -7.61
N ALA A 682 -17.52 -30.61 -7.22
CA ALA A 682 -18.83 -30.82 -7.83
C ALA A 682 -19.45 -29.53 -8.40
N ARG A 683 -19.13 -28.36 -7.85
CA ARG A 683 -19.66 -27.09 -8.37
C ARG A 683 -18.72 -25.92 -8.10
N ILE A 684 -18.83 -24.91 -8.94
CA ILE A 684 -18.13 -23.62 -8.82
C ILE A 684 -18.96 -22.70 -7.92
N VAL A 685 -18.28 -21.89 -7.10
CA VAL A 685 -18.87 -20.85 -6.26
C VAL A 685 -18.23 -19.50 -6.60
N LEU A 686 -19.06 -18.47 -6.81
CA LEU A 686 -18.64 -17.10 -7.15
C LEU A 686 -19.08 -16.13 -6.05
N GLU A 687 -18.11 -15.40 -5.46
CA GLU A 687 -18.34 -14.41 -4.41
C GLU A 687 -17.75 -13.07 -4.82
N ALA A 688 -18.58 -12.08 -5.16
CA ALA A 688 -18.08 -10.73 -5.45
C ALA A 688 -17.95 -9.90 -4.16
N ASP A 689 -16.90 -9.10 -4.08
CA ASP A 689 -16.72 -8.12 -3.01
C ASP A 689 -17.79 -7.01 -3.04
N ARG A 690 -18.42 -6.81 -4.21
CA ARG A 690 -19.54 -5.90 -4.44
C ARG A 690 -20.39 -6.32 -5.63
N SER A 691 -21.70 -6.05 -5.57
CA SER A 691 -22.67 -6.37 -6.64
C SER A 691 -22.87 -5.23 -7.64
N SER A 692 -22.24 -4.05 -7.41
CA SER A 692 -22.39 -2.86 -8.24
C SER A 692 -21.10 -2.05 -8.29
N ILE A 693 -20.68 -1.64 -9.51
CA ILE A 693 -19.52 -0.79 -9.78
C ILE A 693 -19.87 0.33 -10.77
N ALA A 694 -19.08 1.40 -10.76
CA ALA A 694 -19.25 2.50 -11.71
C ALA A 694 -18.69 2.15 -13.11
N ALA A 695 -19.28 2.73 -14.14
CA ALA A 695 -18.85 2.57 -15.54
C ALA A 695 -17.56 3.31 -15.89
N LYS A 696 -16.71 3.60 -14.89
CA LYS A 696 -15.44 4.31 -15.05
C LYS A 696 -14.32 3.39 -14.60
N GLY A 697 -13.29 3.17 -15.40
CA GLY A 697 -12.21 2.22 -15.16
C GLY A 697 -11.41 2.39 -13.86
N GLU A 698 -11.83 3.27 -12.96
CA GLU A 698 -11.29 3.44 -11.61
C GLU A 698 -12.01 2.54 -10.58
N ASP A 699 -13.18 2.00 -10.94
CA ASP A 699 -13.97 1.11 -10.09
C ASP A 699 -13.97 -0.32 -10.65
N LEU A 700 -13.75 -1.29 -9.77
CA LEU A 700 -13.59 -2.70 -10.11
C LEU A 700 -14.40 -3.58 -9.16
N ALA A 701 -14.84 -4.73 -9.63
CA ALA A 701 -15.30 -5.82 -8.78
C ALA A 701 -14.25 -6.94 -8.73
N PHE A 702 -14.00 -7.45 -7.54
CA PHE A 702 -13.12 -8.60 -7.31
C PHE A 702 -13.99 -9.80 -6.96
N VAL A 703 -13.96 -10.82 -7.79
CA VAL A 703 -14.78 -12.01 -7.63
C VAL A 703 -13.90 -13.18 -7.24
N LYS A 704 -14.08 -13.68 -6.02
CA LYS A 704 -13.47 -14.94 -5.60
C LYS A 704 -14.18 -16.09 -6.32
N VAL A 705 -13.39 -16.96 -6.91
CA VAL A 705 -13.82 -18.21 -7.57
C VAL A 705 -13.30 -19.36 -6.75
N SER A 706 -14.16 -20.23 -6.29
CA SER A 706 -13.80 -21.43 -5.54
C SER A 706 -14.60 -22.64 -6.01
N VAL A 707 -14.26 -23.83 -5.55
CA VAL A 707 -14.99 -25.05 -5.80
C VAL A 707 -15.35 -25.74 -4.50
N VAL A 708 -16.54 -26.37 -4.51
CA VAL A 708 -17.02 -27.18 -3.40
C VAL A 708 -17.43 -28.56 -3.91
N ASP A 709 -17.42 -29.55 -3.02
CA ASP A 709 -17.92 -30.89 -3.31
C ASP A 709 -19.47 -30.95 -3.37
N LYS A 710 -20.03 -32.13 -3.54
CA LYS A 710 -21.48 -32.35 -3.61
C LYS A 710 -22.23 -31.94 -2.34
N ASP A 711 -21.57 -31.94 -1.18
CA ASP A 711 -22.12 -31.59 0.12
C ASP A 711 -21.89 -30.11 0.50
N GLY A 712 -21.21 -29.34 -0.39
CA GLY A 712 -20.91 -27.94 -0.21
C GLY A 712 -19.63 -27.69 0.59
N THR A 713 -18.82 -28.68 0.85
CA THR A 713 -17.53 -28.54 1.52
C THR A 713 -16.50 -27.95 0.55
N PRO A 714 -15.76 -26.86 0.93
CA PRO A 714 -14.69 -26.33 0.12
C PRO A 714 -13.62 -27.38 -0.20
N CYS A 715 -13.15 -27.43 -1.45
CA CYS A 715 -12.12 -28.37 -1.91
C CYS A 715 -10.74 -27.70 -1.91
N PRO A 716 -9.99 -27.72 -0.80
CA PRO A 716 -8.76 -26.95 -0.62
C PRO A 716 -7.56 -27.44 -1.44
N THR A 717 -7.68 -28.61 -2.05
CA THR A 717 -6.63 -29.20 -2.89
C THR A 717 -6.95 -29.10 -4.38
N ALA A 718 -8.08 -28.47 -4.73
CA ALA A 718 -8.52 -28.37 -6.12
C ALA A 718 -7.60 -27.46 -6.95
N THR A 719 -7.27 -27.93 -8.16
CA THR A 719 -6.42 -27.23 -9.15
C THR A 719 -7.10 -27.13 -10.51
N ASN A 720 -8.44 -27.27 -10.56
CA ASN A 720 -9.22 -27.19 -11.80
C ASN A 720 -8.87 -25.93 -12.59
N LYS A 721 -8.68 -26.08 -13.90
CA LYS A 721 -8.42 -24.97 -14.81
C LYS A 721 -9.73 -24.26 -15.11
N MET A 722 -9.90 -23.03 -14.60
CA MET A 722 -11.06 -22.19 -14.78
C MET A 722 -10.97 -21.41 -16.08
N LYS A 723 -12.11 -21.23 -16.78
CA LYS A 723 -12.26 -20.38 -17.96
C LYS A 723 -13.24 -19.26 -17.64
N PHE A 724 -12.90 -18.02 -18.02
CA PHE A 724 -13.64 -16.80 -17.69
C PHE A 724 -14.21 -16.13 -18.95
N GLU A 725 -15.45 -15.71 -18.86
CA GLU A 725 -16.12 -14.92 -19.89
C GLU A 725 -16.89 -13.79 -19.21
N VAL A 726 -16.66 -12.55 -19.64
CA VAL A 726 -17.42 -11.38 -19.19
C VAL A 726 -18.21 -10.81 -20.35
N THR A 727 -19.53 -10.72 -20.21
CA THR A 727 -20.45 -10.20 -21.23
C THR A 727 -21.24 -9.01 -20.72
N GLY A 728 -21.91 -8.28 -21.65
CA GLY A 728 -22.70 -7.12 -21.29
C GLY A 728 -21.93 -5.82 -21.23
N THR A 729 -22.05 -5.09 -20.12
CA THR A 729 -21.52 -3.72 -19.97
C THR A 729 -20.22 -3.65 -19.15
N ALA A 730 -19.49 -4.74 -19.06
CA ALA A 730 -18.18 -4.83 -18.44
C ALA A 730 -17.21 -5.66 -19.30
N LYS A 731 -15.96 -5.70 -18.89
CA LYS A 731 -14.91 -6.53 -19.49
C LYS A 731 -14.11 -7.27 -18.41
N PHE A 732 -13.50 -8.39 -18.78
CA PHE A 732 -12.48 -9.06 -18.00
C PHE A 732 -11.24 -8.15 -17.91
N ARG A 733 -10.72 -7.97 -16.70
CA ARG A 733 -9.54 -7.13 -16.46
C ARG A 733 -8.30 -7.96 -16.18
N ALA A 734 -8.39 -8.91 -15.26
CA ALA A 734 -7.31 -9.77 -14.84
C ALA A 734 -7.83 -10.96 -14.02
N ALA A 735 -7.01 -11.99 -13.85
CA ALA A 735 -7.20 -13.05 -12.86
C ALA A 735 -5.87 -13.36 -12.13
N CYS A 736 -5.95 -13.82 -10.89
CA CYS A 736 -4.80 -14.24 -10.09
C CYS A 736 -5.20 -15.36 -9.13
N ASN A 737 -4.39 -16.40 -9.04
CA ASN A 737 -4.61 -17.51 -8.13
C ASN A 737 -3.75 -17.45 -6.83
N GLY A 738 -2.80 -16.51 -6.76
CA GLY A 738 -1.93 -16.35 -5.59
C GLY A 738 -0.72 -17.28 -5.53
N ASP A 739 -0.55 -18.18 -6.50
CA ASP A 739 0.60 -19.08 -6.60
C ASP A 739 1.85 -18.30 -7.08
N ALA A 740 2.88 -18.25 -6.25
CA ALA A 740 4.14 -17.58 -6.56
C ALA A 740 4.93 -18.25 -7.70
N THR A 741 4.68 -19.54 -7.96
CA THR A 741 5.36 -20.30 -9.03
C THR A 741 4.61 -20.28 -10.36
N SER A 742 3.37 -19.74 -10.39
CA SER A 742 2.57 -19.68 -11.60
C SER A 742 3.14 -18.68 -12.61
N LEU A 743 3.31 -19.11 -13.86
CA LEU A 743 3.72 -18.23 -14.99
C LEU A 743 2.54 -17.85 -15.90
N VAL A 744 1.31 -18.16 -15.49
CA VAL A 744 0.11 -17.75 -16.24
C VAL A 744 -0.02 -16.23 -16.18
N ALA A 745 -0.11 -15.59 -17.36
CA ALA A 745 -0.29 -14.14 -17.45
C ALA A 745 -1.62 -13.71 -16.83
N PHE A 746 -1.63 -12.59 -16.12
CA PHE A 746 -2.82 -12.10 -15.41
C PHE A 746 -4.00 -11.73 -16.33
N ASN A 747 -3.73 -11.41 -17.59
CA ASN A 747 -4.76 -11.14 -18.60
C ASN A 747 -5.26 -12.41 -19.31
N SER A 748 -4.80 -13.61 -18.91
CA SER A 748 -5.33 -14.87 -19.44
C SER A 748 -6.78 -15.07 -18.97
N THR A 749 -7.64 -15.46 -19.90
CA THR A 749 -9.02 -15.86 -19.60
C THR A 749 -9.16 -17.30 -19.12
N GLU A 750 -8.02 -17.97 -18.89
CA GLU A 750 -7.94 -19.30 -18.29
C GLU A 750 -6.84 -19.30 -17.21
N MET A 751 -7.14 -19.88 -16.04
CA MET A 751 -6.19 -19.99 -14.94
C MET A 751 -6.53 -21.18 -14.04
N PRO A 752 -5.55 -21.99 -13.58
CA PRO A 752 -5.81 -23.02 -12.58
C PRO A 752 -6.11 -22.39 -11.21
N LEU A 753 -6.95 -23.04 -10.42
CA LEU A 753 -7.07 -22.75 -9.00
C LEU A 753 -5.75 -23.05 -8.28
N PHE A 754 -5.49 -22.31 -7.22
CA PHE A 754 -4.42 -22.60 -6.27
C PHE A 754 -5.04 -22.75 -4.88
N SER A 755 -4.83 -23.93 -4.27
CA SER A 755 -5.49 -24.27 -3.01
C SER A 755 -7.01 -24.01 -3.06
N GLY A 756 -7.66 -24.45 -4.14
CA GLY A 756 -9.10 -24.38 -4.35
C GLY A 756 -9.69 -23.04 -4.72
N GLU A 757 -8.86 -21.97 -4.87
CA GLU A 757 -9.37 -20.59 -5.06
C GLU A 757 -8.54 -19.76 -6.05
N LEU A 758 -9.17 -18.73 -6.62
CA LEU A 758 -8.54 -17.62 -7.35
C LEU A 758 -9.44 -16.38 -7.32
N VAL A 759 -8.96 -15.25 -7.83
CA VAL A 759 -9.71 -14.01 -7.95
C VAL A 759 -9.77 -13.57 -9.42
N VAL A 760 -10.97 -13.20 -9.88
CA VAL A 760 -11.22 -12.55 -11.17
C VAL A 760 -11.56 -11.09 -10.95
N VAL A 761 -10.94 -10.19 -11.72
CA VAL A 761 -11.18 -8.75 -11.67
C VAL A 761 -12.04 -8.33 -12.87
N VAL A 762 -13.18 -7.67 -12.61
CA VAL A 762 -14.13 -7.19 -13.60
C VAL A 762 -14.16 -5.65 -13.60
N GLU A 763 -14.06 -5.05 -14.80
CA GLU A 763 -14.06 -3.60 -15.01
C GLU A 763 -15.31 -3.15 -15.77
N GLY A 764 -16.08 -2.19 -15.23
CA GLY A 764 -17.24 -1.61 -15.89
C GLY A 764 -16.86 -0.73 -17.09
N THR A 765 -17.59 -0.83 -18.20
CA THR A 765 -17.33 -0.06 -19.43
C THR A 765 -18.41 0.98 -19.74
N LYS A 766 -19.68 0.65 -19.50
CA LYS A 766 -20.84 1.54 -19.65
C LYS A 766 -21.95 1.12 -18.69
N GLN A 767 -22.91 1.99 -18.43
CA GLN A 767 -24.07 1.69 -17.58
C GLN A 767 -24.88 0.49 -18.12
N GLY A 768 -25.34 -0.37 -17.21
CA GLY A 768 -26.16 -1.55 -17.53
C GLY A 768 -25.82 -2.75 -16.65
N LYS A 769 -26.08 -3.95 -17.16
CA LYS A 769 -25.77 -5.22 -16.50
C LYS A 769 -24.61 -5.93 -17.20
N ALA A 770 -23.77 -6.54 -16.42
CA ALA A 770 -22.72 -7.43 -16.88
C ALA A 770 -22.88 -8.80 -16.23
N THR A 771 -22.39 -9.83 -16.91
CA THR A 771 -22.37 -11.21 -16.39
C THR A 771 -20.96 -11.75 -16.50
N LEU A 772 -20.40 -12.19 -15.36
CA LEU A 772 -19.23 -13.07 -15.33
C LEU A 772 -19.71 -14.51 -15.38
N SER A 773 -19.20 -15.27 -16.35
CA SER A 773 -19.40 -16.70 -16.46
C SER A 773 -18.08 -17.42 -16.18
N VAL A 774 -18.12 -18.45 -15.34
CA VAL A 774 -16.96 -19.29 -15.04
C VAL A 774 -17.29 -20.74 -15.31
N SER A 775 -16.40 -21.45 -15.98
CA SER A 775 -16.55 -22.87 -16.31
C SER A 775 -15.22 -23.62 -16.13
N ALA A 776 -15.30 -24.90 -15.90
CA ALA A 776 -14.17 -25.83 -15.90
C ALA A 776 -14.64 -27.19 -16.42
N ASP A 777 -13.71 -27.98 -16.94
CA ASP A 777 -14.01 -29.32 -17.43
C ASP A 777 -14.52 -30.20 -16.27
N GLY A 778 -15.64 -30.85 -16.47
CA GLY A 778 -16.29 -31.73 -15.47
C GLY A 778 -17.13 -31.01 -14.41
N LEU A 779 -17.22 -29.66 -14.47
CA LEU A 779 -18.02 -28.89 -13.51
C LEU A 779 -19.13 -28.11 -14.21
N PRO A 780 -20.32 -27.96 -13.60
CA PRO A 780 -21.36 -27.07 -14.13
C PRO A 780 -20.87 -25.62 -14.24
N LYS A 781 -21.21 -24.94 -15.34
CA LYS A 781 -20.94 -23.50 -15.51
C LYS A 781 -21.72 -22.69 -14.48
N GLU A 782 -21.02 -21.73 -13.84
CA GLU A 782 -21.61 -20.81 -12.87
C GLU A 782 -21.58 -19.37 -13.41
N THR A 783 -22.55 -18.55 -13.01
CA THR A 783 -22.66 -17.15 -13.48
C THR A 783 -22.96 -16.19 -12.34
N LEU A 784 -22.39 -14.99 -12.44
CA LEU A 784 -22.60 -13.89 -11.50
C LEU A 784 -22.95 -12.60 -12.23
N SER A 785 -24.04 -11.94 -11.83
CA SER A 785 -24.46 -10.64 -12.39
C SER A 785 -23.88 -9.49 -11.58
N ILE A 786 -23.35 -8.48 -12.28
CA ILE A 786 -22.79 -7.24 -11.71
C ILE A 786 -23.52 -6.06 -12.34
N ASN A 787 -24.01 -5.13 -11.53
CA ASN A 787 -24.65 -3.90 -12.01
C ASN A 787 -23.58 -2.83 -12.27
N ILE A 788 -23.62 -2.21 -13.45
CA ILE A 788 -22.73 -1.10 -13.81
C ILE A 788 -23.55 0.19 -13.77
N LYS A 789 -23.18 1.12 -12.89
CA LYS A 789 -23.85 2.43 -12.66
C LYS A 789 -23.27 3.53 -13.51
#